data_83701f75c51ce5ac5ddad60433ba4bff
#
_entry.id   83701f75c51ce5ac5ddad60433ba4bff
#
_cell.length_a   1.000
_cell.length_b   1.000
_cell.length_c   1.000
_cell.angle_alpha   90.00
_cell.angle_beta   90.00
_cell.angle_gamma   90.00
#
_symmetry.space_group_name_H-M   'P 1'
#
loop_
_entity.id
_entity.type
_entity.pdbx_description
1 polymer ?
#
loop_
_entity_poly.entity_id
_entity_poly.type
_entity_poly.pdbx_seq_one_letter_code
_entity_poly.pdbx_strand_id
1 'polypeptide(L)'
;VRRRSNRARHAQSRDPRGHWLLLILVLPLAFGALLFEGWTTHEVDAAKTRRDCTTPVPSAVDKGGPVVRLNGDKVKSAGMPVRNVALTYDGGPDPVWTPRLLDLLRKHHAKATFFLRGAEVAQHPDLVRRIQAEGHEIGSNTYTGAVMGSASDFRAGLELELTQKALAGTAGIRTNLLRLPQTTAVDTMCGGEWKAAQRAGADGYTLVAADRWFRKPSQGVIRQFSQNDVAYSDTKKLLENPRIDKFTTVTWGAGLPSADAPAPVYERWLGKALVWIKALGHAFVSGMTWVLGIAGGLGVLRLASLVFFARAHVRRLVRFRPGSPWLREIVDPVTVLVPAYNEAAGIESTVRSLLASTHTHLQIIVIDDGSTDDTADIATWINDPRVEVIRQPNSGKAAALNTGLAHARYDIVVMVDADTVFEPDAIYRLVQPLAHPAVGAVSGNTKVGNRRRLLGRWQHLEYVFGFNLDRRMFEVLECMPTVPGAIGAFRRDALMGVGGVSEETLAEDTDLTMALWRAGWRVVYEESAIAWTEVPTSLSQLWRQRYRWCYGTLQAMWKHRRAVVEVGPAGRFGRRGLSYLTIFQVALPLIAPIVDVFALYGALFRGPVLSAGVWVGFLALQLACAGYALRLDGEPVRTLWAMPFQLFVYRQLMYLVVIQSVVAFLLGTRLKWQRMHRSGTAAQHIGQPVAYESLPSR
;
A
#
# COMPACT_ATOMS: atom_id res chain seq x y z
N VAL A 1 24.16 -45.47 29.76
CA VAL A 1 24.19 -44.41 28.73
C VAL A 1 23.37 -44.87 27.52
N ARG A 2 22.08 -44.49 27.41
CA ARG A 2 21.22 -44.87 26.31
C ARG A 2 21.33 -43.81 25.18
N ARG A 3 21.86 -44.19 24.02
CA ARG A 3 21.81 -43.45 22.76
C ARG A 3 20.35 -43.34 22.31
N ARG A 4 19.78 -42.15 22.34
CA ARG A 4 18.54 -41.81 21.61
C ARG A 4 18.89 -41.55 20.16
N SER A 5 18.51 -42.44 19.25
CA SER A 5 18.53 -42.21 17.80
C SER A 5 17.48 -41.19 17.44
N ASN A 6 17.89 -39.98 17.07
CA ASN A 6 17.01 -38.99 16.42
C ASN A 6 16.76 -39.42 14.98
N ARG A 7 15.67 -40.13 14.72
CA ARG A 7 15.10 -40.24 13.39
C ARG A 7 14.45 -38.90 13.08
N ALA A 8 15.15 -38.02 12.37
CA ALA A 8 14.57 -36.83 11.75
C ALA A 8 13.50 -37.27 10.75
N ARG A 9 12.22 -37.09 11.09
CA ARG A 9 11.11 -37.19 10.14
C ARG A 9 11.32 -36.16 9.06
N HIS A 10 11.56 -36.59 7.83
CA HIS A 10 11.46 -35.75 6.64
C HIS A 10 10.02 -35.26 6.50
N ALA A 11 9.70 -34.12 7.10
CA ALA A 11 8.51 -33.37 6.77
C ALA A 11 8.76 -32.71 5.40
N GLN A 12 8.14 -33.23 4.35
CA GLN A 12 8.03 -32.52 3.08
C GLN A 12 7.41 -31.14 3.36
N SER A 13 8.18 -30.09 3.15
CA SER A 13 7.68 -28.73 3.23
C SER A 13 6.67 -28.53 2.11
N ARG A 14 5.38 -28.66 2.41
CA ARG A 14 4.33 -28.18 1.51
C ARG A 14 4.43 -26.66 1.49
N ASP A 15 4.63 -26.09 0.31
CA ASP A 15 4.47 -24.65 0.10
C ASP A 15 3.12 -24.22 0.70
N PRO A 16 3.08 -23.18 1.51
CA PRO A 16 1.84 -22.74 2.13
C PRO A 16 0.91 -22.12 1.06
N ARG A 17 0.11 -22.97 0.40
CA ARG A 17 -0.85 -22.55 -0.62
C ARG A 17 -2.11 -21.91 -0.03
N GLY A 18 -2.38 -22.13 1.27
CA GLY A 18 -3.61 -21.66 1.94
C GLY A 18 -3.73 -20.13 2.07
N HIS A 19 -2.62 -19.40 2.15
CA HIS A 19 -2.66 -17.94 2.25
C HIS A 19 -3.05 -17.24 0.94
N TRP A 20 -2.80 -17.86 -0.23
CA TRP A 20 -3.29 -17.37 -1.51
C TRP A 20 -4.81 -17.42 -1.62
N LEU A 21 -5.44 -18.46 -1.04
CA LEU A 21 -6.90 -18.59 -0.95
C LEU A 21 -7.50 -17.47 -0.08
N LEU A 22 -6.86 -17.13 1.04
CA LEU A 22 -7.28 -16.01 1.89
C LEU A 22 -7.18 -14.67 1.13
N LEU A 23 -6.10 -14.42 0.42
CA LEU A 23 -5.94 -13.21 -0.40
C LEU A 23 -6.97 -13.14 -1.54
N ILE A 24 -7.25 -14.28 -2.22
CA ILE A 24 -8.24 -14.37 -3.30
C ILE A 24 -9.67 -14.15 -2.79
N LEU A 25 -9.97 -14.47 -1.52
CA LEU A 25 -11.30 -14.26 -0.92
C LEU A 25 -11.43 -12.87 -0.27
N VAL A 26 -10.46 -12.46 0.53
CA VAL A 26 -10.54 -11.24 1.34
C VAL A 26 -10.39 -9.98 0.48
N LEU A 27 -9.49 -9.99 -0.52
CA LEU A 27 -9.30 -8.82 -1.38
C LEU A 27 -10.53 -8.47 -2.23
N PRO A 28 -11.20 -9.42 -2.93
CA PRO A 28 -12.42 -9.11 -3.66
C PRO A 28 -13.58 -8.67 -2.76
N LEU A 29 -13.71 -9.24 -1.56
CA LEU A 29 -14.74 -8.82 -0.60
C LEU A 29 -14.48 -7.39 -0.10
N ALA A 30 -13.24 -7.07 0.27
CA ALA A 30 -12.86 -5.72 0.69
C ALA A 30 -13.03 -4.72 -0.46
N PHE A 31 -12.63 -5.10 -1.68
CA PHE A 31 -12.81 -4.29 -2.87
C PHE A 31 -14.30 -4.08 -3.22
N GLY A 32 -15.12 -5.13 -3.13
CA GLY A 32 -16.57 -5.04 -3.30
C GLY A 32 -17.24 -4.11 -2.28
N ALA A 33 -16.83 -4.18 -1.02
CA ALA A 33 -17.31 -3.28 0.03
C ALA A 33 -16.91 -1.82 -0.24
N LEU A 34 -15.69 -1.58 -0.71
CA LEU A 34 -15.21 -0.25 -1.11
C LEU A 34 -15.97 0.29 -2.32
N LEU A 35 -16.21 -0.54 -3.35
CA LEU A 35 -17.00 -0.14 -4.51
C LEU A 35 -18.44 0.20 -4.11
N PHE A 36 -19.04 -0.57 -3.22
CA PHE A 36 -20.37 -0.29 -2.70
C PHE A 36 -20.40 1.00 -1.89
N GLU A 37 -19.42 1.24 -1.03
CA GLU A 37 -19.28 2.49 -0.28
C GLU A 37 -19.09 3.69 -1.20
N GLY A 38 -18.17 3.59 -2.18
CA GLY A 38 -17.91 4.64 -3.15
C GLY A 38 -19.12 4.94 -4.02
N TRP A 39 -19.82 3.91 -4.50
CA TRP A 39 -21.05 4.07 -5.29
C TRP A 39 -22.13 4.79 -4.49
N THR A 40 -22.42 4.35 -3.26
CA THR A 40 -23.45 4.96 -2.42
C THR A 40 -23.12 6.41 -2.08
N THR A 41 -21.86 6.72 -1.79
CA THR A 41 -21.43 8.09 -1.47
C THR A 41 -21.46 9.00 -2.71
N HIS A 42 -20.96 8.51 -3.84
CA HIS A 42 -20.95 9.29 -5.09
C HIS A 42 -22.36 9.59 -5.60
N GLU A 43 -23.29 8.65 -5.53
CA GLU A 43 -24.67 8.85 -5.96
C GLU A 43 -25.43 9.82 -5.05
N VAL A 44 -25.14 9.85 -3.76
CA VAL A 44 -25.67 10.86 -2.83
C VAL A 44 -25.22 12.26 -3.23
N ASP A 45 -23.96 12.40 -3.65
CA ASP A 45 -23.42 13.69 -4.11
C ASP A 45 -23.91 14.08 -5.51
N ALA A 46 -24.09 13.09 -6.39
CA ALA A 46 -24.55 13.29 -7.78
C ALA A 46 -26.06 13.55 -7.90
N ALA A 47 -26.85 13.31 -6.85
CA ALA A 47 -28.30 13.52 -6.84
C ALA A 47 -28.75 14.97 -7.14
N LYS A 48 -27.80 15.88 -7.38
CA LYS A 48 -28.03 17.26 -7.83
C LYS A 48 -28.22 17.42 -9.35
N THR A 49 -28.33 16.32 -10.11
CA THR A 49 -28.35 16.34 -11.58
C THR A 49 -29.71 16.79 -12.15
N ARG A 50 -29.63 17.44 -13.30
CA ARG A 50 -30.67 18.14 -14.02
C ARG A 50 -31.87 17.26 -14.39
N ARG A 51 -33.13 17.74 -14.11
CA ARG A 51 -34.38 17.11 -14.52
C ARG A 51 -34.63 17.34 -16.01
N ASP A 52 -35.10 16.32 -16.70
CA ASP A 52 -35.73 16.46 -18.03
C ASP A 52 -37.25 16.29 -17.86
N CYS A 53 -37.99 17.37 -18.06
CA CYS A 53 -39.44 17.45 -17.85
C CYS A 53 -40.20 17.64 -19.16
N THR A 54 -39.95 16.76 -20.12
CA THR A 54 -40.59 16.85 -21.46
C THR A 54 -42.02 16.28 -21.55
N THR A 55 -42.46 15.49 -20.55
CA THR A 55 -43.78 14.82 -20.58
C THR A 55 -44.63 15.27 -19.38
N PRO A 56 -45.86 15.81 -19.59
CA PRO A 56 -46.73 16.26 -18.52
C PRO A 56 -47.37 15.09 -17.73
N VAL A 57 -47.63 15.31 -16.45
CA VAL A 57 -48.35 14.39 -15.57
C VAL A 57 -49.85 14.43 -15.85
N PRO A 58 -50.60 13.31 -15.68
CA PRO A 58 -52.05 13.30 -15.87
C PRO A 58 -52.78 14.32 -14.99
N SER A 59 -53.73 15.09 -15.56
CA SER A 59 -54.48 16.16 -14.88
C SER A 59 -55.29 15.68 -13.65
N ALA A 60 -55.59 14.40 -13.55
CA ALA A 60 -56.26 13.78 -12.40
C ALA A 60 -55.40 13.82 -11.13
N VAL A 61 -54.07 13.85 -11.27
CA VAL A 61 -53.11 13.90 -10.17
C VAL A 61 -52.99 15.31 -9.60
N ASP A 62 -53.13 16.31 -10.47
CA ASP A 62 -52.97 17.73 -10.12
C ASP A 62 -54.11 18.29 -9.24
N LYS A 63 -55.32 17.72 -9.34
CA LYS A 63 -56.53 18.26 -8.68
C LYS A 63 -56.81 17.73 -7.26
N GLY A 64 -56.14 16.66 -6.85
CA GLY A 64 -56.61 15.91 -5.66
C GLY A 64 -55.83 16.12 -4.37
N GLY A 65 -54.65 16.71 -4.38
CA GLY A 65 -53.83 16.94 -3.19
C GLY A 65 -52.50 16.16 -3.19
N PRO A 66 -51.59 16.49 -2.26
CA PRO A 66 -50.22 16.05 -2.31
C PRO A 66 -49.96 14.58 -1.85
N VAL A 67 -50.95 13.90 -1.24
CA VAL A 67 -50.85 12.48 -0.84
C VAL A 67 -51.55 11.63 -1.88
N VAL A 68 -50.78 10.82 -2.65
CA VAL A 68 -51.25 10.06 -3.81
C VAL A 68 -51.13 8.56 -3.54
N ARG A 69 -52.23 7.85 -3.63
CA ARG A 69 -52.29 6.37 -3.60
C ARG A 69 -52.69 5.85 -4.98
N LEU A 70 -51.93 4.90 -5.47
CA LEU A 70 -52.15 4.23 -6.75
C LEU A 70 -52.67 2.82 -6.50
N ASN A 71 -53.79 2.46 -7.11
CA ASN A 71 -54.32 1.11 -7.05
C ASN A 71 -54.70 0.68 -8.48
N GLY A 72 -53.73 0.10 -9.18
CA GLY A 72 -53.80 -0.07 -10.63
C GLY A 72 -53.92 1.29 -11.32
N ASP A 73 -54.89 1.43 -12.26
CA ASP A 73 -55.15 2.68 -12.96
C ASP A 73 -55.91 3.73 -12.15
N LYS A 74 -56.36 3.39 -10.94
CA LYS A 74 -57.13 4.30 -10.10
C LYS A 74 -56.20 5.11 -9.19
N VAL A 75 -56.22 6.43 -9.39
CA VAL A 75 -55.51 7.40 -8.57
C VAL A 75 -56.45 7.97 -7.50
N LYS A 76 -56.08 7.78 -6.23
CA LYS A 76 -56.73 8.44 -5.09
C LYS A 76 -55.76 9.45 -4.49
N SER A 77 -56.18 10.67 -4.31
CA SER A 77 -55.39 11.72 -3.68
C SER A 77 -56.10 12.33 -2.48
N ALA A 78 -55.33 12.79 -1.51
CA ALA A 78 -55.79 13.42 -0.29
C ALA A 78 -54.93 14.64 0.07
N GLY A 79 -55.52 15.59 0.78
CA GLY A 79 -54.83 16.77 1.32
C GLY A 79 -54.95 16.84 2.84
N MET A 80 -54.41 17.87 3.45
CA MET A 80 -54.52 18.15 4.86
C MET A 80 -55.85 18.82 5.22
N PRO A 81 -56.49 18.52 6.36
CA PRO A 81 -57.62 19.29 6.86
C PRO A 81 -57.26 20.77 7.07
N VAL A 82 -58.31 21.61 7.03
CA VAL A 82 -58.18 23.07 7.27
C VAL A 82 -57.46 23.33 8.59
N ARG A 83 -56.49 24.28 8.58
CA ARG A 83 -55.69 24.69 9.76
C ARG A 83 -54.75 23.62 10.33
N ASN A 84 -54.62 22.44 9.70
CA ASN A 84 -53.64 21.43 10.05
C ASN A 84 -52.39 21.54 9.13
N VAL A 85 -51.20 21.43 9.73
CA VAL A 85 -49.93 21.46 9.01
C VAL A 85 -49.17 20.17 9.26
N ALA A 86 -48.82 19.48 8.17
CA ALA A 86 -47.83 18.40 8.23
C ALA A 86 -46.44 18.97 7.89
N LEU A 87 -45.58 18.96 8.91
CA LEU A 87 -44.14 19.26 8.72
C LEU A 87 -43.45 18.05 8.17
N THR A 88 -42.77 18.17 7.07
CA THR A 88 -42.02 17.06 6.46
C THR A 88 -40.58 17.45 6.18
N TYR A 89 -39.65 16.55 6.53
CA TYR A 89 -38.22 16.76 6.38
C TYR A 89 -37.63 15.72 5.44
N ASP A 90 -36.97 16.18 4.40
CA ASP A 90 -36.38 15.34 3.35
C ASP A 90 -34.88 15.16 3.52
N GLY A 91 -34.39 13.98 3.13
CA GLY A 91 -32.99 13.62 3.30
C GLY A 91 -32.67 13.24 4.74
N GLY A 92 -31.41 13.07 5.09
CA GLY A 92 -31.01 12.68 6.42
C GLY A 92 -31.31 11.20 6.78
N PRO A 93 -31.13 10.83 8.05
CA PRO A 93 -30.91 11.71 9.20
C PRO A 93 -29.55 12.44 9.13
N ASP A 94 -29.58 13.76 9.40
CA ASP A 94 -28.38 14.60 9.45
C ASP A 94 -27.84 14.67 10.89
N PRO A 95 -26.55 14.44 11.14
CA PRO A 95 -25.98 14.38 12.49
C PRO A 95 -26.03 15.71 13.25
N VAL A 96 -26.15 16.84 12.55
CA VAL A 96 -26.19 18.19 13.15
C VAL A 96 -27.62 18.69 13.26
N TRP A 97 -28.41 18.58 12.19
CA TRP A 97 -29.71 19.22 12.11
C TRP A 97 -30.85 18.36 12.62
N THR A 98 -30.81 17.03 12.41
CA THR A 98 -31.88 16.15 12.92
C THR A 98 -32.06 16.26 14.45
N PRO A 99 -31.01 16.22 15.29
CA PRO A 99 -31.16 16.40 16.73
C PRO A 99 -31.79 17.74 17.11
N ARG A 100 -31.39 18.83 16.46
CA ARG A 100 -31.90 20.19 16.73
C ARG A 100 -33.37 20.33 16.34
N LEU A 101 -33.77 19.74 15.22
CA LEU A 101 -35.16 19.72 14.78
C LEU A 101 -36.04 18.91 15.74
N LEU A 102 -35.57 17.74 16.19
CA LEU A 102 -36.28 16.91 17.16
C LEU A 102 -36.44 17.64 18.50
N ASP A 103 -35.43 18.33 19.00
CA ASP A 103 -35.51 19.12 20.23
C ASP A 103 -36.53 20.27 20.11
N LEU A 104 -36.54 20.94 18.94
CA LEU A 104 -37.52 22.00 18.65
C LEU A 104 -38.95 21.46 18.59
N LEU A 105 -39.18 20.36 17.88
CA LEU A 105 -40.48 19.71 17.74
C LEU A 105 -41.00 19.21 19.10
N ARG A 106 -40.13 18.63 19.91
CA ARG A 106 -40.47 18.16 21.29
C ARG A 106 -40.86 19.31 22.17
N LYS A 107 -40.18 20.46 22.12
CA LYS A 107 -40.52 21.68 22.90
C LYS A 107 -41.92 22.18 22.61
N HIS A 108 -42.39 22.04 21.38
CA HIS A 108 -43.70 22.51 20.94
C HIS A 108 -44.73 21.38 20.84
N HIS A 109 -44.43 20.17 21.38
CA HIS A 109 -45.31 18.99 21.31
C HIS A 109 -45.81 18.67 19.88
N ALA A 110 -45.02 19.04 18.87
CA ALA A 110 -45.36 18.87 17.46
C ALA A 110 -44.86 17.51 16.95
N LYS A 111 -45.66 16.89 16.06
CA LYS A 111 -45.26 15.67 15.34
C LYS A 111 -44.97 16.03 13.88
N ALA A 112 -44.05 15.29 13.25
CA ALA A 112 -43.60 15.51 11.88
C ALA A 112 -43.38 14.17 11.16
N THR A 113 -43.23 14.22 9.84
CA THR A 113 -42.88 13.06 9.04
C THR A 113 -41.46 13.28 8.42
N PHE A 114 -40.58 12.30 8.62
CA PHE A 114 -39.19 12.34 8.12
C PHE A 114 -39.05 11.39 6.94
N PHE A 115 -38.77 11.90 5.75
CA PHE A 115 -38.45 11.13 4.56
C PHE A 115 -36.95 10.92 4.52
N LEU A 116 -36.50 9.72 4.88
CA LEU A 116 -35.10 9.43 5.13
C LEU A 116 -34.44 8.70 3.94
N ARG A 117 -33.17 9.01 3.69
CA ARG A 117 -32.37 8.28 2.74
C ARG A 117 -31.80 7.03 3.38
N GLY A 118 -31.94 5.88 2.73
CA GLY A 118 -31.48 4.60 3.28
C GLY A 118 -29.97 4.55 3.61
N ALA A 119 -29.14 5.23 2.86
CA ALA A 119 -27.71 5.35 3.10
C ALA A 119 -27.41 6.07 4.43
N GLU A 120 -28.11 7.20 4.68
CA GLU A 120 -27.99 7.97 5.93
C GLU A 120 -28.63 7.25 7.12
N VAL A 121 -29.73 6.52 6.88
CA VAL A 121 -30.35 5.62 7.87
C VAL A 121 -29.35 4.58 8.37
N ALA A 122 -28.61 3.94 7.44
CA ALA A 122 -27.61 2.94 7.79
C ALA A 122 -26.38 3.56 8.50
N GLN A 123 -26.08 4.83 8.23
CA GLN A 123 -24.93 5.53 8.83
C GLN A 123 -25.25 6.08 10.23
N HIS A 124 -26.48 6.51 10.47
CA HIS A 124 -26.92 7.14 11.73
C HIS A 124 -28.11 6.41 12.38
N PRO A 125 -27.98 5.13 12.75
CA PRO A 125 -29.06 4.30 13.27
C PRO A 125 -29.67 4.85 14.56
N ASP A 126 -28.87 5.54 15.38
CA ASP A 126 -29.35 6.11 16.65
C ASP A 126 -30.34 7.24 16.45
N LEU A 127 -30.12 8.08 15.43
CA LEU A 127 -31.03 9.16 15.09
C LEU A 127 -32.37 8.64 14.57
N VAL A 128 -32.36 7.56 13.78
CA VAL A 128 -33.59 6.90 13.30
C VAL A 128 -34.40 6.36 14.44
N ARG A 129 -33.75 5.67 15.40
CA ARG A 129 -34.45 5.19 16.62
C ARG A 129 -35.00 6.33 17.44
N ARG A 130 -34.31 7.46 17.53
CA ARG A 130 -34.78 8.65 18.22
C ARG A 130 -36.01 9.27 17.53
N ILE A 131 -36.01 9.40 16.20
CA ILE A 131 -37.18 9.87 15.41
C ILE A 131 -38.39 9.01 15.72
N GLN A 132 -38.24 7.68 15.69
CA GLN A 132 -39.33 6.73 16.01
C GLN A 132 -39.79 6.83 17.46
N ALA A 133 -38.87 6.84 18.42
CA ALA A 133 -39.16 6.88 19.85
C ALA A 133 -39.87 8.17 20.26
N GLU A 134 -39.60 9.30 19.62
CA GLU A 134 -40.29 10.57 19.83
C GLU A 134 -41.64 10.63 19.10
N GLY A 135 -42.05 9.53 18.43
CA GLY A 135 -43.40 9.37 17.82
C GLY A 135 -43.58 10.17 16.54
N HIS A 136 -42.51 10.44 15.81
CA HIS A 136 -42.54 10.96 14.46
C HIS A 136 -42.72 9.85 13.44
N GLU A 137 -43.29 10.15 12.29
CA GLU A 137 -43.52 9.22 11.22
C GLU A 137 -42.30 9.15 10.31
N ILE A 138 -41.99 7.96 9.78
CA ILE A 138 -40.85 7.74 8.89
C ILE A 138 -41.33 7.34 7.50
N GLY A 139 -40.82 8.02 6.47
CA GLY A 139 -41.00 7.69 5.05
C GLY A 139 -39.67 7.43 4.36
N SER A 140 -39.72 6.81 3.18
CA SER A 140 -38.58 6.59 2.30
C SER A 140 -38.32 7.80 1.42
N ASN A 141 -37.05 8.20 1.29
CA ASN A 141 -36.55 9.14 0.27
C ASN A 141 -35.51 8.47 -0.64
N THR A 142 -35.75 7.19 -0.97
CA THR A 142 -34.87 6.25 -1.67
C THR A 142 -33.54 5.99 -0.93
N TYR A 143 -32.68 5.09 -1.43
CA TYR A 143 -31.46 4.73 -0.71
C TYR A 143 -30.36 5.80 -0.84
N THR A 144 -30.06 6.23 -2.07
CA THR A 144 -29.03 7.26 -2.32
C THR A 144 -29.61 8.67 -2.54
N GLY A 145 -30.91 8.82 -2.69
CA GLY A 145 -31.55 10.07 -3.14
C GLY A 145 -31.52 10.24 -4.65
N ALA A 146 -31.37 9.16 -5.39
CA ALA A 146 -31.29 9.17 -6.84
C ALA A 146 -32.56 9.67 -7.52
N VAL A 147 -32.42 10.31 -8.68
CA VAL A 147 -33.54 10.76 -9.52
C VAL A 147 -34.21 9.55 -10.14
N MET A 148 -35.31 9.13 -9.57
CA MET A 148 -36.02 7.89 -9.94
C MET A 148 -36.58 7.92 -11.37
N GLY A 149 -36.87 9.10 -11.89
CA GLY A 149 -37.41 9.26 -13.26
C GLY A 149 -36.46 8.86 -14.39
N SER A 150 -35.16 8.87 -14.15
CA SER A 150 -34.13 8.45 -15.10
C SER A 150 -33.49 7.09 -14.75
N ALA A 151 -33.88 6.49 -13.62
CA ALA A 151 -33.32 5.22 -13.17
C ALA A 151 -33.91 4.02 -13.97
N SER A 152 -33.08 3.00 -14.23
CA SER A 152 -33.56 1.71 -14.75
C SER A 152 -34.46 1.02 -13.72
N ASP A 153 -35.30 0.10 -14.17
CA ASP A 153 -36.23 -0.64 -13.30
C ASP A 153 -35.51 -1.38 -12.18
N PHE A 154 -34.39 -2.01 -12.52
CA PHE A 154 -33.51 -2.68 -11.55
C PHE A 154 -32.97 -1.71 -10.48
N ARG A 155 -32.49 -0.54 -10.94
CA ARG A 155 -31.95 0.47 -10.02
C ARG A 155 -33.06 1.04 -9.12
N ALA A 156 -34.21 1.34 -9.68
CA ALA A 156 -35.37 1.84 -8.92
C ALA A 156 -35.80 0.87 -7.83
N GLY A 157 -35.92 -0.43 -8.18
CA GLY A 157 -36.21 -1.49 -7.20
C GLY A 157 -35.17 -1.60 -6.11
N LEU A 158 -33.88 -1.54 -6.49
CA LEU A 158 -32.76 -1.60 -5.54
C LEU A 158 -32.78 -0.42 -4.55
N GLU A 159 -33.04 0.80 -5.02
CA GLU A 159 -33.15 2.02 -4.20
C GLU A 159 -34.24 1.89 -3.13
N LEU A 160 -35.40 1.34 -3.50
CA LEU A 160 -36.51 1.12 -2.56
C LEU A 160 -36.23 -0.02 -1.59
N GLU A 161 -35.73 -1.16 -2.09
CA GLU A 161 -35.47 -2.34 -1.28
C GLU A 161 -34.35 -2.12 -0.25
N LEU A 162 -33.25 -1.49 -0.63
CA LEU A 162 -32.15 -1.17 0.29
C LEU A 162 -32.59 -0.20 1.39
N THR A 163 -33.48 0.75 1.08
CA THR A 163 -34.06 1.67 2.09
C THR A 163 -34.91 0.90 3.11
N GLN A 164 -35.76 -0.02 2.67
CA GLN A 164 -36.57 -0.85 3.57
C GLN A 164 -35.67 -1.71 4.46
N LYS A 165 -34.63 -2.33 3.90
CA LYS A 165 -33.65 -3.11 4.68
C LYS A 165 -32.90 -2.23 5.70
N ALA A 166 -32.51 -1.01 5.33
CA ALA A 166 -31.86 -0.09 6.26
C ALA A 166 -32.81 0.27 7.42
N LEU A 167 -34.09 0.60 7.17
CA LEU A 167 -35.10 0.88 8.20
C LEU A 167 -35.38 -0.35 9.05
N ALA A 168 -35.51 -1.54 8.46
CA ALA A 168 -35.69 -2.78 9.17
C ALA A 168 -34.51 -3.10 10.11
N GLY A 169 -33.28 -2.85 9.68
CA GLY A 169 -32.08 -3.08 10.48
C GLY A 169 -31.88 -2.09 11.62
N THR A 170 -32.30 -0.83 11.45
CA THR A 170 -32.11 0.25 12.42
C THR A 170 -33.25 0.37 13.42
N ALA A 171 -34.47 0.47 12.93
CA ALA A 171 -35.68 0.73 13.71
C ALA A 171 -36.66 -0.48 13.80
N GLY A 172 -36.37 -1.54 13.06
CA GLY A 172 -37.25 -2.74 13.03
C GLY A 172 -38.55 -2.56 12.28
N ILE A 173 -38.68 -1.53 11.46
CA ILE A 173 -39.89 -1.14 10.73
C ILE A 173 -39.74 -1.22 9.23
N ARG A 174 -40.85 -1.31 8.52
CA ARG A 174 -41.06 -0.96 7.13
C ARG A 174 -41.97 0.25 7.01
N THR A 175 -41.79 1.06 5.98
CA THR A 175 -42.69 2.16 5.70
C THR A 175 -43.34 2.03 4.34
N ASN A 176 -44.58 2.42 4.20
CA ASN A 176 -45.27 2.52 2.92
C ASN A 176 -45.29 3.95 2.37
N LEU A 177 -44.70 4.94 3.07
CA LEU A 177 -44.55 6.29 2.55
C LEU A 177 -43.32 6.45 1.71
N LEU A 178 -43.48 7.07 0.55
CA LEU A 178 -42.39 7.41 -0.37
C LEU A 178 -42.49 8.87 -0.80
N ARG A 179 -41.39 9.58 -0.68
CA ARG A 179 -41.18 10.85 -1.38
C ARG A 179 -40.09 10.69 -2.40
N LEU A 180 -40.41 10.98 -3.67
CA LEU A 180 -39.40 10.96 -4.74
C LEU A 180 -38.42 12.11 -4.53
N PRO A 181 -37.11 11.86 -4.59
CA PRO A 181 -36.10 12.90 -4.49
C PRO A 181 -36.33 14.01 -5.51
N GLN A 182 -36.13 15.27 -5.12
CA GLN A 182 -36.31 16.48 -5.93
C GLN A 182 -37.75 16.78 -6.37
N THR A 183 -38.76 15.99 -6.02
CA THR A 183 -40.15 16.28 -6.31
C THR A 183 -40.72 17.16 -5.20
N THR A 184 -41.01 18.43 -5.52
CA THR A 184 -41.57 19.37 -4.53
C THR A 184 -43.08 19.33 -4.47
N ALA A 185 -43.77 19.40 -5.60
CA ALA A 185 -45.22 19.34 -5.65
C ALA A 185 -45.68 18.37 -6.75
N VAL A 186 -46.93 17.90 -6.66
CA VAL A 186 -47.47 16.91 -7.61
C VAL A 186 -47.49 17.43 -9.02
N ASP A 187 -47.85 18.68 -9.19
CA ASP A 187 -47.94 19.38 -10.47
C ASP A 187 -46.57 19.76 -11.08
N THR A 188 -45.48 19.62 -10.32
CA THR A 188 -44.11 19.80 -10.81
C THR A 188 -43.41 18.46 -11.13
N MET A 189 -44.12 17.35 -11.01
CA MET A 189 -43.61 16.02 -11.29
C MET A 189 -43.45 15.84 -12.81
N CYS A 190 -42.32 15.29 -13.24
CA CYS A 190 -42.02 15.02 -14.65
C CYS A 190 -42.52 13.63 -15.05
N GLY A 191 -42.73 13.38 -16.36
CA GLY A 191 -43.28 12.10 -16.86
C GLY A 191 -42.47 10.86 -16.44
N GLY A 192 -41.12 10.97 -16.37
CA GLY A 192 -40.27 9.89 -15.84
C GLY A 192 -40.51 9.65 -14.36
N GLU A 193 -40.69 10.70 -13.55
CA GLU A 193 -41.00 10.62 -12.13
C GLU A 193 -42.40 9.97 -11.91
N TRP A 194 -43.36 10.30 -12.80
CA TRP A 194 -44.68 9.69 -12.75
C TRP A 194 -44.64 8.16 -13.02
N LYS A 195 -43.84 7.71 -13.99
CA LYS A 195 -43.61 6.27 -14.21
C LYS A 195 -42.99 5.61 -12.98
N ALA A 196 -42.01 6.26 -12.35
CA ALA A 196 -41.42 5.75 -11.10
C ALA A 196 -42.45 5.70 -9.95
N ALA A 197 -43.33 6.72 -9.90
CA ALA A 197 -44.46 6.79 -8.97
C ALA A 197 -45.43 5.63 -9.16
N GLN A 198 -45.83 5.33 -10.41
CA GLN A 198 -46.72 4.23 -10.75
C GLN A 198 -46.12 2.87 -10.32
N ARG A 199 -44.81 2.63 -10.56
CA ARG A 199 -44.14 1.42 -10.11
C ARG A 199 -44.12 1.28 -8.58
N ALA A 200 -43.71 2.34 -7.88
CA ALA A 200 -43.72 2.32 -6.42
C ALA A 200 -45.14 2.12 -5.85
N GLY A 201 -46.15 2.68 -6.50
CA GLY A 201 -47.54 2.44 -6.17
C GLY A 201 -47.98 1.00 -6.34
N ALA A 202 -47.51 0.31 -7.39
CA ALA A 202 -47.73 -1.12 -7.58
C ALA A 202 -47.11 -1.97 -6.47
N ASP A 203 -45.98 -1.51 -5.89
CA ASP A 203 -45.33 -2.11 -4.73
C ASP A 203 -45.96 -1.70 -3.39
N GLY A 204 -47.11 -0.98 -3.42
CA GLY A 204 -47.88 -0.59 -2.26
C GLY A 204 -47.50 0.71 -1.56
N TYR A 205 -46.61 1.48 -2.16
CA TYR A 205 -46.22 2.79 -1.60
C TYR A 205 -47.31 3.86 -1.80
N THR A 206 -47.43 4.71 -0.81
CA THR A 206 -48.20 5.96 -0.84
C THR A 206 -47.20 7.11 -1.12
N LEU A 207 -47.40 7.83 -2.21
CA LEU A 207 -46.55 8.95 -2.59
C LEU A 207 -46.97 10.21 -1.85
N VAL A 208 -45.97 10.92 -1.35
CA VAL A 208 -46.19 12.16 -0.62
C VAL A 208 -45.38 13.29 -1.27
N ALA A 209 -46.05 14.24 -1.89
CA ALA A 209 -45.48 15.49 -2.34
C ALA A 209 -45.71 16.59 -1.29
N ALA A 210 -45.26 17.80 -1.58
CA ALA A 210 -45.57 18.97 -0.77
C ALA A 210 -46.63 19.85 -1.44
N ASP A 211 -47.26 20.71 -0.69
CA ASP A 211 -48.08 21.80 -1.23
C ASP A 211 -47.21 22.98 -1.69
N ARG A 212 -47.67 23.77 -2.67
CA ARG A 212 -46.99 24.97 -3.14
C ARG A 212 -46.73 25.94 -1.99
N TRP A 213 -45.61 26.62 -1.99
CA TRP A 213 -45.22 27.59 -0.95
C TRP A 213 -46.19 28.72 -0.71
N PHE A 214 -46.94 29.15 -1.75
CA PHE A 214 -47.92 30.21 -1.63
C PHE A 214 -49.24 29.77 -0.95
N ARG A 215 -49.48 28.46 -0.77
CA ARG A 215 -50.66 27.98 -0.07
C ARG A 215 -50.58 28.33 1.43
N LYS A 216 -51.61 29.03 1.93
CA LYS A 216 -51.62 29.50 3.32
C LYS A 216 -51.74 28.33 4.31
N PRO A 217 -51.00 28.33 5.43
CA PRO A 217 -51.10 27.27 6.47
C PRO A 217 -52.54 27.08 6.96
N SER A 218 -53.35 28.14 7.01
CA SER A 218 -54.76 28.09 7.39
C SER A 218 -55.65 27.23 6.46
N GLN A 219 -55.19 26.87 5.27
CA GLN A 219 -55.92 26.02 4.32
C GLN A 219 -55.62 24.53 4.45
N GLY A 220 -54.75 24.12 5.41
CA GLY A 220 -54.25 22.78 5.52
C GLY A 220 -53.16 22.51 4.50
N VAL A 221 -51.91 22.24 4.93
CA VAL A 221 -50.78 22.09 4.06
C VAL A 221 -49.77 21.05 4.51
N ILE A 222 -49.08 20.46 3.53
CA ILE A 222 -47.84 19.68 3.76
C ILE A 222 -46.67 20.59 3.40
N ARG A 223 -45.81 20.90 4.38
CA ARG A 223 -44.58 21.69 4.20
C ARG A 223 -43.37 20.79 4.12
N GLN A 224 -42.58 21.00 3.07
CA GLN A 224 -41.36 20.29 2.81
C GLN A 224 -40.15 21.14 3.19
N PHE A 225 -39.18 20.51 3.90
CA PHE A 225 -37.93 21.12 4.29
C PHE A 225 -36.77 20.15 4.02
N SER A 226 -35.64 20.69 3.60
CA SER A 226 -34.36 19.95 3.70
C SER A 226 -33.79 20.18 5.09
N GLN A 227 -33.08 19.20 5.65
CA GLN A 227 -32.53 19.31 7.00
C GLN A 227 -31.31 20.25 7.03
N ASN A 228 -31.55 21.54 7.28
CA ASN A 228 -30.53 22.61 7.32
C ASN A 228 -30.96 23.75 8.26
N ASP A 229 -30.16 24.82 8.33
CA ASP A 229 -30.40 26.01 9.15
C ASP A 229 -31.66 26.77 8.77
N VAL A 230 -31.96 26.86 7.47
CA VAL A 230 -33.16 27.51 6.94
C VAL A 230 -34.40 26.75 7.42
N ALA A 231 -34.39 25.41 7.30
CA ALA A 231 -35.46 24.56 7.77
C ALA A 231 -35.72 24.73 9.28
N TYR A 232 -34.67 24.83 10.07
CA TYR A 232 -34.76 25.05 11.51
C TYR A 232 -35.45 26.40 11.82
N SER A 233 -35.00 27.50 11.17
CA SER A 233 -35.56 28.85 11.33
C SER A 233 -37.02 28.91 10.94
N ASP A 234 -37.35 28.35 9.78
CA ASP A 234 -38.74 28.41 9.24
C ASP A 234 -39.68 27.48 10.01
N THR A 235 -39.22 26.32 10.47
CA THR A 235 -39.98 25.46 11.38
C THR A 235 -40.31 26.20 12.67
N LYS A 236 -39.33 26.91 13.27
CA LYS A 236 -39.60 27.69 14.49
C LYS A 236 -40.68 28.76 14.27
N LYS A 237 -40.62 29.54 13.17
CA LYS A 237 -41.64 30.53 12.82
C LYS A 237 -43.03 29.90 12.63
N LEU A 238 -43.13 28.71 12.04
CA LEU A 238 -44.37 28.01 11.84
C LEU A 238 -44.96 27.49 13.18
N LEU A 239 -44.14 26.97 14.05
CA LEU A 239 -44.56 26.44 15.36
C LEU A 239 -45.04 27.55 16.29
N GLU A 240 -44.61 28.79 16.10
CA GLU A 240 -45.04 29.96 16.86
C GLU A 240 -46.24 30.66 16.19
N ASN A 241 -46.81 30.16 15.09
CA ASN A 241 -47.89 30.79 14.35
C ASN A 241 -49.25 30.45 14.94
N PRO A 242 -50.03 31.44 15.51
CA PRO A 242 -51.29 31.18 16.17
C PRO A 242 -52.45 30.79 15.23
N ARG A 243 -52.24 30.84 13.92
CA ARG A 243 -53.25 30.48 12.91
C ARG A 243 -53.29 29.00 12.58
N ILE A 244 -52.40 28.21 13.18
CA ILE A 244 -52.29 26.79 12.98
C ILE A 244 -52.83 26.09 14.20
N ASP A 245 -53.82 25.23 14.00
CA ASP A 245 -54.49 24.54 15.10
C ASP A 245 -53.68 23.30 15.53
N LYS A 246 -53.11 22.59 14.58
CA LYS A 246 -52.43 21.34 14.86
C LYS A 246 -51.27 21.03 13.91
N PHE A 247 -50.16 20.60 14.47
CA PHE A 247 -49.04 19.95 13.75
C PHE A 247 -49.23 18.45 13.82
N THR A 248 -49.18 17.76 12.68
CA THR A 248 -49.51 16.35 12.57
C THR A 248 -48.58 15.64 11.58
N THR A 249 -48.56 14.31 11.65
CA THR A 249 -47.93 13.47 10.64
C THR A 249 -48.79 13.43 9.37
N VAL A 250 -48.15 13.01 8.25
CA VAL A 250 -48.86 12.99 6.95
C VAL A 250 -50.02 12.00 6.96
N THR A 251 -49.82 10.76 7.48
CA THR A 251 -50.89 9.74 7.47
C THR A 251 -52.03 10.11 8.37
N TRP A 252 -51.73 10.59 9.58
CA TRP A 252 -52.78 10.98 10.53
C TRP A 252 -53.60 12.14 9.97
N GLY A 253 -52.95 13.18 9.39
CA GLY A 253 -53.64 14.32 8.82
C GLY A 253 -54.46 13.97 7.57
N ALA A 254 -54.01 13.04 6.75
CA ALA A 254 -54.72 12.59 5.56
C ALA A 254 -55.81 11.51 5.86
N GLY A 255 -56.00 11.13 7.13
CA GLY A 255 -56.94 10.07 7.51
C GLY A 255 -56.54 8.67 7.01
N LEU A 256 -55.27 8.43 6.91
CA LEU A 256 -54.72 7.15 6.43
C LEU A 256 -54.25 6.28 7.62
N PRO A 257 -54.21 4.96 7.47
CA PRO A 257 -53.57 4.09 8.47
C PRO A 257 -52.09 4.41 8.62
N SER A 258 -51.52 4.05 9.78
CA SER A 258 -50.07 4.23 10.04
C SER A 258 -49.21 3.70 8.90
N ALA A 259 -48.23 4.49 8.55
CA ALA A 259 -47.28 4.15 7.50
C ALA A 259 -46.30 3.05 7.92
N ASP A 260 -46.01 3.00 9.20
CA ASP A 260 -45.00 2.13 9.77
C ASP A 260 -45.58 0.79 10.20
N ALA A 261 -44.97 -0.30 9.69
CA ALA A 261 -45.31 -1.68 10.06
C ALA A 261 -44.07 -2.40 10.57
N PRO A 262 -44.19 -3.38 11.48
CA PRO A 262 -43.09 -4.19 11.92
C PRO A 262 -42.44 -4.94 10.76
N ALA A 263 -41.12 -4.84 10.63
CA ALA A 263 -40.40 -5.56 9.61
C ALA A 263 -40.25 -7.06 9.93
N PRO A 264 -40.31 -7.97 8.95
CA PRO A 264 -40.04 -9.40 9.14
C PRO A 264 -38.67 -9.65 9.76
N VAL A 265 -38.52 -10.73 10.51
CA VAL A 265 -37.27 -11.05 11.25
C VAL A 265 -36.09 -11.18 10.29
N TYR A 266 -36.27 -11.84 9.16
CA TYR A 266 -35.18 -12.00 8.17
C TYR A 266 -34.69 -10.66 7.59
N GLU A 267 -35.59 -9.71 7.35
CA GLU A 267 -35.24 -8.36 6.86
C GLU A 267 -34.49 -7.56 7.92
N ARG A 268 -34.85 -7.72 9.20
CA ARG A 268 -34.10 -7.08 10.30
C ARG A 268 -32.66 -7.58 10.35
N TRP A 269 -32.43 -8.89 10.13
CA TRP A 269 -31.07 -9.44 10.06
C TRP A 269 -30.28 -8.94 8.85
N LEU A 270 -30.88 -8.97 7.65
CA LEU A 270 -30.25 -8.43 6.44
C LEU A 270 -29.98 -6.92 6.56
N GLY A 271 -30.92 -6.19 7.17
CA GLY A 271 -30.75 -4.77 7.43
C GLY A 271 -29.64 -4.47 8.44
N LYS A 272 -29.51 -5.26 9.51
CA LYS A 272 -28.39 -5.16 10.45
C LYS A 272 -27.06 -5.42 9.73
N ALA A 273 -26.99 -6.45 8.88
CA ALA A 273 -25.79 -6.70 8.08
C ALA A 273 -25.44 -5.50 7.17
N LEU A 274 -26.43 -4.90 6.51
CA LEU A 274 -26.25 -3.69 5.69
C LEU A 274 -25.70 -2.52 6.51
N VAL A 275 -26.24 -2.27 7.71
CA VAL A 275 -25.77 -1.22 8.64
C VAL A 275 -24.32 -1.49 9.05
N TRP A 276 -23.98 -2.74 9.39
CA TRP A 276 -22.59 -3.12 9.74
C TRP A 276 -21.63 -2.95 8.58
N ILE A 277 -22.02 -3.36 7.36
CA ILE A 277 -21.20 -3.20 6.17
C ILE A 277 -20.93 -1.70 5.90
N LYS A 278 -21.96 -0.85 6.03
CA LYS A 278 -21.81 0.60 5.83
C LYS A 278 -20.91 1.23 6.90
N ALA A 279 -21.10 0.89 8.18
CA ALA A 279 -20.27 1.38 9.28
C ALA A 279 -18.80 0.94 9.13
N LEU A 280 -18.58 -0.34 8.77
CA LEU A 280 -17.25 -0.88 8.53
C LEU A 280 -16.57 -0.21 7.33
N GLY A 281 -17.30 -0.02 6.23
CA GLY A 281 -16.82 0.69 5.04
C GLY A 281 -16.39 2.11 5.38
N HIS A 282 -17.21 2.86 6.09
CA HIS A 282 -16.89 4.23 6.52
C HIS A 282 -15.65 4.28 7.44
N ALA A 283 -15.58 3.42 8.45
CA ALA A 283 -14.43 3.32 9.35
C ALA A 283 -13.15 2.94 8.59
N PHE A 284 -13.25 1.99 7.65
CA PHE A 284 -12.15 1.58 6.80
C PHE A 284 -11.64 2.72 5.92
N VAL A 285 -12.53 3.42 5.21
CA VAL A 285 -12.18 4.56 4.36
C VAL A 285 -11.54 5.69 5.17
N SER A 286 -12.07 5.99 6.35
CA SER A 286 -11.50 6.98 7.26
C SER A 286 -10.11 6.57 7.75
N GLY A 287 -9.96 5.33 8.23
CA GLY A 287 -8.68 4.76 8.67
C GLY A 287 -7.64 4.74 7.56
N MET A 288 -8.04 4.34 6.34
CA MET A 288 -7.14 4.31 5.17
C MET A 288 -6.69 5.69 4.72
N THR A 289 -7.50 6.73 4.91
CA THR A 289 -7.07 8.11 4.63
C THR A 289 -5.87 8.51 5.51
N TRP A 290 -5.90 8.15 6.80
CA TRP A 290 -4.77 8.36 7.71
C TRP A 290 -3.56 7.50 7.33
N VAL A 291 -3.77 6.22 7.01
CA VAL A 291 -2.69 5.32 6.56
C VAL A 291 -2.01 5.86 5.30
N LEU A 292 -2.78 6.33 4.33
CA LEU A 292 -2.24 6.95 3.10
C LEU A 292 -1.42 8.22 3.41
N GLY A 293 -1.93 9.07 4.30
CA GLY A 293 -1.23 10.28 4.73
C GLY A 293 0.10 9.97 5.40
N ILE A 294 0.10 9.03 6.35
CA ILE A 294 1.32 8.58 7.07
C ILE A 294 2.30 7.91 6.10
N ALA A 295 1.85 6.95 5.28
CA ALA A 295 2.71 6.25 4.34
C ALA A 295 3.31 7.20 3.29
N GLY A 296 2.52 8.13 2.77
CA GLY A 296 2.98 9.19 1.86
C GLY A 296 4.01 10.11 2.52
N GLY A 297 3.73 10.58 3.74
CA GLY A 297 4.65 11.40 4.52
C GLY A 297 5.98 10.70 4.82
N LEU A 298 5.93 9.43 5.23
CA LEU A 298 7.13 8.60 5.43
C LEU A 298 7.90 8.38 4.12
N GLY A 299 7.20 8.18 3.00
CA GLY A 299 7.81 8.08 1.68
C GLY A 299 8.56 9.35 1.27
N VAL A 300 7.94 10.52 1.42
CA VAL A 300 8.59 11.83 1.16
C VAL A 300 9.78 12.05 2.09
N LEU A 301 9.62 11.78 3.39
CA LEU A 301 10.70 11.90 4.38
C LEU A 301 11.89 11.00 4.02
N ARG A 302 11.62 9.74 3.60
CA ARG A 302 12.68 8.83 3.13
C ARG A 302 13.42 9.42 1.94
N LEU A 303 12.72 9.87 0.88
CA LEU A 303 13.34 10.42 -0.32
C LEU A 303 14.16 11.68 0.00
N ALA A 304 13.65 12.57 0.83
CA ALA A 304 14.39 13.75 1.30
C ALA A 304 15.65 13.36 2.08
N SER A 305 15.53 12.38 2.99
CA SER A 305 16.65 11.86 3.78
C SER A 305 17.73 11.25 2.88
N LEU A 306 17.36 10.47 1.88
CA LEU A 306 18.30 9.88 0.92
C LEU A 306 19.13 10.94 0.21
N VAL A 307 18.50 11.99 -0.30
CA VAL A 307 19.21 13.10 -0.98
C VAL A 307 20.09 13.88 -0.03
N PHE A 308 19.58 14.17 1.18
CA PHE A 308 20.33 14.91 2.20
C PHE A 308 21.60 14.16 2.62
N PHE A 309 21.46 12.88 3.01
CA PHE A 309 22.58 12.07 3.47
C PHE A 309 23.55 11.69 2.35
N ALA A 310 23.06 11.48 1.13
CA ALA A 310 23.94 11.26 -0.02
C ALA A 310 24.83 12.48 -0.30
N ARG A 311 24.28 13.71 -0.19
CA ARG A 311 25.10 14.95 -0.25
C ARG A 311 26.12 15.01 0.87
N ALA A 312 25.71 14.65 2.10
CA ALA A 312 26.61 14.63 3.24
C ALA A 312 27.74 13.60 3.06
N HIS A 313 27.45 12.43 2.49
CA HIS A 313 28.41 11.40 2.15
C HIS A 313 29.46 11.92 1.17
N VAL A 314 29.04 12.48 0.03
CA VAL A 314 29.94 13.04 -0.98
C VAL A 314 30.85 14.12 -0.36
N ARG A 315 30.31 15.00 0.48
CA ARG A 315 31.12 16.03 1.17
C ARG A 315 32.14 15.42 2.13
N ARG A 316 31.84 14.28 2.76
CA ARG A 316 32.81 13.57 3.63
C ARG A 316 33.92 12.93 2.79
N LEU A 317 33.57 12.27 1.67
CA LEU A 317 34.57 11.65 0.78
C LEU A 317 35.61 12.64 0.24
N VAL A 318 35.19 13.88 -0.06
CA VAL A 318 36.13 14.93 -0.48
C VAL A 318 37.22 15.20 0.59
N ARG A 319 36.92 14.99 1.87
CA ARG A 319 37.89 15.12 2.97
C ARG A 319 38.80 13.91 3.14
N PHE A 320 38.43 12.74 2.60
CA PHE A 320 39.15 11.47 2.76
C PHE A 320 39.71 10.93 1.42
N ARG A 321 39.97 11.78 0.41
CA ARG A 321 40.55 11.36 -0.85
C ARG A 321 41.97 10.79 -0.67
N PRO A 322 42.38 9.79 -1.49
CA PRO A 322 43.77 9.32 -1.54
C PRO A 322 44.71 10.50 -1.72
N GLY A 323 45.77 10.58 -0.89
CA GLY A 323 46.67 11.73 -0.83
C GLY A 323 46.34 12.75 0.28
N SER A 324 45.30 12.55 1.06
CA SER A 324 45.11 13.30 2.29
C SER A 324 46.19 12.95 3.31
N PRO A 325 46.85 13.92 3.98
CA PRO A 325 47.93 13.67 4.94
C PRO A 325 47.48 12.88 6.19
N TRP A 326 46.17 12.59 6.31
CA TRP A 326 45.55 11.93 7.46
C TRP A 326 45.33 10.42 7.28
N LEU A 327 45.54 9.84 6.07
CA LEU A 327 45.32 8.43 5.81
C LEU A 327 46.57 7.79 5.21
N ARG A 328 47.06 6.72 5.82
CA ARG A 328 48.06 5.83 5.23
C ARG A 328 47.43 5.12 4.03
N GLU A 329 48.10 5.14 2.87
CA GLU A 329 47.73 4.35 1.73
C GLU A 329 47.95 2.85 2.04
N ILE A 330 46.92 2.02 1.77
CA ILE A 330 46.98 0.58 1.93
C ILE A 330 47.47 -0.03 0.64
N VAL A 331 48.67 -0.60 0.71
CA VAL A 331 49.32 -1.41 -0.33
C VAL A 331 49.56 -2.85 0.16
N ASP A 332 49.11 -3.13 1.38
CA ASP A 332 49.25 -4.43 2.05
C ASP A 332 48.63 -5.55 1.20
N PRO A 333 49.19 -6.76 1.17
CA PRO A 333 48.69 -7.86 0.35
C PRO A 333 47.29 -8.30 0.79
N VAL A 334 46.49 -8.78 -0.16
CA VAL A 334 45.05 -9.09 0.01
C VAL A 334 44.75 -10.51 -0.40
N THR A 335 43.97 -11.23 0.39
CA THR A 335 43.38 -12.53 -0.01
C THR A 335 41.98 -12.27 -0.60
N VAL A 336 41.72 -12.77 -1.79
CA VAL A 336 40.41 -12.72 -2.46
C VAL A 336 39.78 -14.10 -2.42
N LEU A 337 38.58 -14.23 -1.85
CA LEU A 337 37.81 -15.48 -1.76
C LEU A 337 36.68 -15.47 -2.81
N VAL A 338 36.67 -16.49 -3.66
CA VAL A 338 35.71 -16.67 -4.74
C VAL A 338 35.00 -18.03 -4.57
N PRO A 339 33.91 -18.11 -3.78
CA PRO A 339 33.12 -19.32 -3.68
C PRO A 339 32.38 -19.57 -5.01
N ALA A 340 32.51 -20.77 -5.56
CA ALA A 340 31.92 -21.14 -6.84
C ALA A 340 31.14 -22.46 -6.73
N TYR A 341 29.96 -22.51 -7.35
CA TYR A 341 29.13 -23.71 -7.48
C TYR A 341 28.39 -23.70 -8.81
N ASN A 342 28.87 -24.49 -9.75
CA ASN A 342 28.32 -24.56 -11.10
C ASN A 342 28.29 -23.17 -11.81
N GLU A 343 29.43 -22.50 -11.89
CA GLU A 343 29.60 -21.16 -12.46
C GLU A 343 30.57 -21.17 -13.66
N ALA A 344 30.59 -22.28 -14.42
CA ALA A 344 31.48 -22.42 -15.61
C ALA A 344 31.35 -21.25 -16.60
N ALA A 345 30.18 -20.63 -16.72
CA ALA A 345 29.95 -19.51 -17.64
C ALA A 345 30.59 -18.18 -17.16
N GLY A 346 30.85 -17.99 -15.86
CA GLY A 346 31.29 -16.72 -15.27
C GLY A 346 32.68 -16.73 -14.67
N ILE A 347 33.11 -17.87 -14.15
CA ILE A 347 34.32 -17.98 -13.30
C ILE A 347 35.60 -17.48 -14.00
N GLU A 348 35.80 -17.74 -15.29
CA GLU A 348 36.96 -17.29 -16.02
C GLU A 348 37.03 -15.77 -16.06
N SER A 349 35.95 -15.11 -16.42
CA SER A 349 35.88 -13.65 -16.50
C SER A 349 36.09 -12.98 -15.15
N THR A 350 35.55 -13.59 -14.07
CA THR A 350 35.75 -13.14 -12.69
C THR A 350 37.21 -13.20 -12.30
N VAL A 351 37.89 -14.36 -12.43
CA VAL A 351 39.29 -14.54 -12.04
C VAL A 351 40.22 -13.67 -12.89
N ARG A 352 39.98 -13.58 -14.20
CA ARG A 352 40.77 -12.72 -15.06
C ARG A 352 40.64 -11.22 -14.73
N SER A 353 39.43 -10.76 -14.31
CA SER A 353 39.25 -9.38 -13.86
C SER A 353 39.99 -9.07 -12.55
N LEU A 354 40.05 -10.03 -11.64
CA LEU A 354 40.83 -9.91 -10.39
C LEU A 354 42.34 -9.90 -10.67
N LEU A 355 42.83 -10.73 -11.61
CA LEU A 355 44.22 -10.75 -12.04
C LEU A 355 44.68 -9.45 -12.76
N ALA A 356 43.74 -8.75 -13.39
CA ALA A 356 43.96 -7.45 -14.03
C ALA A 356 43.94 -6.27 -13.05
N SER A 357 43.79 -6.53 -11.75
CA SER A 357 43.74 -5.48 -10.74
C SER A 357 45.04 -4.68 -10.64
N THR A 358 44.91 -3.37 -10.41
CA THR A 358 46.04 -2.47 -10.10
C THR A 358 46.65 -2.75 -8.72
N HIS A 359 45.92 -3.46 -7.84
CA HIS A 359 46.47 -3.96 -6.60
C HIS A 359 47.22 -5.27 -6.87
N THR A 360 48.53 -5.24 -6.90
CA THR A 360 49.36 -6.32 -7.44
C THR A 360 49.59 -7.50 -6.50
N HIS A 361 49.56 -7.29 -5.21
CA HIS A 361 49.83 -8.34 -4.19
C HIS A 361 48.55 -9.08 -3.78
N LEU A 362 48.13 -10.02 -4.64
CA LEU A 362 46.89 -10.78 -4.46
C LEU A 362 47.18 -12.27 -4.25
N GLN A 363 46.44 -12.88 -3.30
CA GLN A 363 46.14 -14.31 -3.24
C GLN A 363 44.70 -14.50 -3.65
N ILE A 364 44.40 -15.18 -4.72
CA ILE A 364 43.04 -15.46 -5.18
C ILE A 364 42.74 -16.93 -4.88
N ILE A 365 41.78 -17.20 -4.02
CA ILE A 365 41.37 -18.56 -3.67
C ILE A 365 39.98 -18.79 -4.27
N VAL A 366 39.89 -19.66 -5.27
CA VAL A 366 38.62 -20.16 -5.82
C VAL A 366 38.23 -21.40 -5.05
N ILE A 367 37.07 -21.37 -4.39
CA ILE A 367 36.56 -22.49 -3.59
C ILE A 367 35.41 -23.13 -4.37
N ASP A 368 35.69 -24.24 -5.03
CA ASP A 368 34.67 -25.04 -5.72
C ASP A 368 33.90 -25.89 -4.70
N ASP A 369 32.64 -25.51 -4.50
CA ASP A 369 31.73 -26.15 -3.53
C ASP A 369 30.98 -27.35 -4.16
N GLY A 370 31.74 -28.25 -4.81
CA GLY A 370 31.25 -29.51 -5.36
C GLY A 370 30.47 -29.30 -6.65
N SER A 371 30.99 -28.47 -7.59
CA SER A 371 30.41 -28.27 -8.91
C SER A 371 30.29 -29.55 -9.72
N THR A 372 29.28 -29.65 -10.54
CA THR A 372 29.01 -30.76 -11.47
C THR A 372 29.29 -30.38 -12.92
N ASP A 373 29.69 -29.14 -13.16
CA ASP A 373 30.16 -28.61 -14.43
C ASP A 373 31.66 -28.32 -14.42
N ASP A 374 32.20 -27.74 -15.47
CA ASP A 374 33.64 -27.52 -15.65
C ASP A 374 34.18 -26.34 -14.84
N THR A 375 33.46 -25.81 -13.83
CA THR A 375 33.84 -24.64 -13.03
C THR A 375 35.25 -24.72 -12.47
N ALA A 376 35.58 -25.84 -11.77
CA ALA A 376 36.86 -26.02 -11.13
C ALA A 376 37.99 -26.21 -12.14
N ASP A 377 37.75 -26.89 -13.26
CA ASP A 377 38.73 -27.14 -14.31
C ASP A 377 39.07 -25.83 -15.04
N ILE A 378 38.05 -24.99 -15.39
CA ILE A 378 38.22 -23.65 -15.98
C ILE A 378 39.09 -22.76 -15.07
N ALA A 379 38.77 -22.74 -13.76
CA ALA A 379 39.56 -21.97 -12.79
C ALA A 379 41.01 -22.45 -12.70
N THR A 380 41.27 -23.77 -12.76
CA THR A 380 42.60 -24.39 -12.72
C THR A 380 43.39 -24.09 -13.99
N TRP A 381 42.74 -24.05 -15.16
CA TRP A 381 43.40 -23.76 -16.46
C TRP A 381 43.93 -22.34 -16.60
N ILE A 382 43.51 -21.39 -15.74
CA ILE A 382 44.05 -20.01 -15.75
C ILE A 382 45.57 -20.01 -15.43
N ASN A 383 46.05 -20.98 -14.67
CA ASN A 383 47.47 -21.26 -14.38
C ASN A 383 48.32 -20.00 -14.04
N ASP A 384 47.82 -19.17 -13.11
CA ASP A 384 48.53 -18.00 -12.57
C ASP A 384 48.96 -18.33 -11.12
N PRO A 385 50.21 -18.05 -10.68
CA PRO A 385 50.72 -18.39 -9.33
C PRO A 385 49.94 -17.69 -8.19
N ARG A 386 49.16 -16.66 -8.50
CA ARG A 386 48.28 -15.97 -7.51
C ARG A 386 46.96 -16.68 -7.31
N VAL A 387 46.63 -17.68 -8.16
CA VAL A 387 45.33 -18.38 -8.13
C VAL A 387 45.51 -19.79 -7.49
N GLU A 388 44.75 -20.03 -6.46
CA GLU A 388 44.66 -21.34 -5.76
C GLU A 388 43.22 -21.86 -5.89
N VAL A 389 43.06 -23.14 -6.31
CA VAL A 389 41.71 -23.72 -6.46
C VAL A 389 41.58 -24.84 -5.40
N ILE A 390 40.57 -24.68 -4.53
CA ILE A 390 40.25 -25.65 -3.49
C ILE A 390 38.91 -26.29 -3.86
N ARG A 391 38.89 -27.65 -3.89
CA ARG A 391 37.65 -28.41 -4.14
C ARG A 391 37.15 -29.01 -2.84
N GLN A 392 35.86 -28.86 -2.57
CA GLN A 392 35.17 -29.45 -1.41
C GLN A 392 33.82 -30.06 -1.79
N PRO A 393 33.30 -31.03 -1.01
CA PRO A 393 31.92 -31.47 -1.17
C PRO A 393 30.94 -30.29 -0.92
N ASN A 394 29.84 -30.26 -1.68
CA ASN A 394 28.84 -29.17 -1.56
C ASN A 394 28.34 -29.02 -0.11
N SER A 395 28.69 -27.93 0.52
CA SER A 395 28.34 -27.55 1.89
C SER A 395 27.71 -26.18 2.02
N GLY A 396 27.56 -25.49 0.90
CA GLY A 396 26.94 -24.14 0.79
C GLY A 396 27.95 -23.00 0.85
N LYS A 397 27.54 -21.83 0.36
CA LYS A 397 28.41 -20.66 0.19
C LYS A 397 29.11 -20.22 1.47
N ALA A 398 28.44 -20.22 2.61
CA ALA A 398 29.03 -19.85 3.91
C ALA A 398 30.16 -20.80 4.29
N ALA A 399 29.97 -22.12 4.14
CA ALA A 399 31.01 -23.12 4.38
C ALA A 399 32.20 -22.96 3.44
N ALA A 400 31.96 -22.70 2.13
CA ALA A 400 33.00 -22.43 1.15
C ALA A 400 33.85 -21.20 1.53
N LEU A 401 33.17 -20.10 1.95
CA LEU A 401 33.86 -18.90 2.43
C LEU A 401 34.70 -19.14 3.66
N ASN A 402 34.19 -19.96 4.62
CA ASN A 402 34.97 -20.35 5.83
C ASN A 402 36.17 -21.23 5.49
N THR A 403 36.03 -22.14 4.53
CA THR A 403 37.16 -22.92 4.01
C THR A 403 38.21 -21.98 3.40
N GLY A 404 37.81 -21.04 2.54
CA GLY A 404 38.72 -20.05 1.98
C GLY A 404 39.37 -19.17 3.04
N LEU A 405 38.63 -18.76 4.07
CA LEU A 405 39.13 -17.93 5.18
C LEU A 405 40.24 -18.70 6.00
N ALA A 406 40.10 -20.01 6.13
CA ALA A 406 41.09 -20.83 6.79
C ALA A 406 42.44 -20.91 5.99
N HIS A 407 42.37 -20.76 4.66
CA HIS A 407 43.56 -20.76 3.78
C HIS A 407 44.05 -19.32 3.47
N ALA A 408 43.34 -18.29 3.95
CA ALA A 408 43.74 -16.91 3.74
C ALA A 408 45.04 -16.57 4.45
N ARG A 409 46.02 -16.06 3.70
CA ARG A 409 47.35 -15.72 4.21
C ARG A 409 47.46 -14.32 4.77
N TYR A 410 46.61 -13.39 4.29
CA TYR A 410 46.74 -11.97 4.54
C TYR A 410 45.65 -11.45 5.49
N ASP A 411 45.91 -10.29 6.10
CA ASP A 411 45.04 -9.67 7.09
C ASP A 411 43.81 -8.96 6.48
N ILE A 412 43.84 -8.69 5.16
CA ILE A 412 42.76 -8.16 4.43
C ILE A 412 42.16 -9.25 3.53
N VAL A 413 40.84 -9.47 3.69
CA VAL A 413 40.10 -10.47 2.94
C VAL A 413 39.03 -9.78 2.11
N VAL A 414 39.01 -10.07 0.80
CA VAL A 414 37.97 -9.60 -0.12
C VAL A 414 37.08 -10.79 -0.51
N MET A 415 35.77 -10.66 -0.35
CA MET A 415 34.80 -11.67 -0.77
C MET A 415 34.13 -11.23 -2.07
N VAL A 416 34.04 -12.17 -3.04
CA VAL A 416 33.60 -11.91 -4.41
C VAL A 416 32.71 -13.05 -4.88
N ASP A 417 31.55 -12.74 -5.49
CA ASP A 417 30.73 -13.76 -6.16
C ASP A 417 31.37 -14.21 -7.49
N ALA A 418 31.27 -15.50 -7.82
CA ALA A 418 31.92 -16.13 -8.98
C ALA A 418 31.38 -15.65 -10.35
N ASP A 419 30.39 -14.77 -10.38
CA ASP A 419 29.78 -14.14 -11.56
C ASP A 419 30.03 -12.63 -11.63
N THR A 420 30.93 -12.12 -10.81
CA THR A 420 31.16 -10.69 -10.65
C THR A 420 32.50 -10.28 -11.29
N VAL A 421 32.47 -9.27 -12.12
CA VAL A 421 33.61 -8.73 -12.86
C VAL A 421 34.03 -7.39 -12.28
N PHE A 422 35.30 -7.25 -11.92
CA PHE A 422 35.86 -6.09 -11.24
C PHE A 422 36.47 -5.09 -12.20
N GLU A 423 36.27 -3.79 -11.95
CA GLU A 423 37.11 -2.75 -12.58
C GLU A 423 38.56 -2.88 -12.09
N PRO A 424 39.56 -2.53 -12.90
CA PRO A 424 40.96 -2.75 -12.54
C PRO A 424 41.42 -2.10 -11.24
N ASP A 425 40.86 -0.96 -10.85
CA ASP A 425 41.22 -0.22 -9.64
C ASP A 425 40.27 -0.53 -8.47
N ALA A 426 39.29 -1.43 -8.66
CA ALA A 426 38.24 -1.69 -7.67
C ALA A 426 38.78 -2.24 -6.36
N ILE A 427 39.68 -3.26 -6.40
CA ILE A 427 40.28 -3.82 -5.16
C ILE A 427 41.11 -2.78 -4.45
N TYR A 428 41.97 -2.04 -5.19
CA TYR A 428 42.77 -0.98 -4.62
C TYR A 428 41.92 0.03 -3.85
N ARG A 429 40.81 0.52 -4.46
CA ARG A 429 39.90 1.48 -3.84
C ARG A 429 39.14 0.89 -2.66
N LEU A 430 38.68 -0.36 -2.80
CA LEU A 430 37.87 -1.06 -1.80
C LEU A 430 38.58 -1.22 -0.45
N VAL A 431 39.90 -1.42 -0.46
CA VAL A 431 40.67 -1.66 0.77
C VAL A 431 41.10 -0.36 1.48
N GLN A 432 41.13 0.79 0.80
CA GLN A 432 41.63 2.04 1.38
C GLN A 432 40.94 2.46 2.68
N PRO A 433 39.60 2.34 2.84
CA PRO A 433 38.93 2.70 4.10
C PRO A 433 39.38 1.86 5.30
N LEU A 434 39.98 0.67 5.08
CA LEU A 434 40.53 -0.16 6.15
C LEU A 434 41.80 0.46 6.81
N ALA A 435 42.37 1.53 6.25
CA ALA A 435 43.40 2.33 6.92
C ALA A 435 42.94 2.85 8.29
N HIS A 436 41.65 3.07 8.46
CA HIS A 436 41.06 3.47 9.73
C HIS A 436 40.86 2.25 10.65
N PRO A 437 41.47 2.19 11.85
CA PRO A 437 41.49 1.00 12.70
C PRO A 437 40.11 0.50 13.18
N ALA A 438 39.12 1.40 13.26
CA ALA A 438 37.76 1.01 13.65
C ALA A 438 36.93 0.41 12.50
N VAL A 439 37.41 0.45 11.25
CA VAL A 439 36.69 -0.11 10.10
C VAL A 439 37.01 -1.59 10.01
N GLY A 440 35.99 -2.42 10.18
CA GLY A 440 36.09 -3.89 10.04
C GLY A 440 35.65 -4.42 8.68
N ALA A 441 34.77 -3.67 7.98
CA ALA A 441 34.29 -4.06 6.67
C ALA A 441 34.02 -2.85 5.75
N VAL A 442 34.18 -3.07 4.44
CA VAL A 442 33.94 -2.09 3.38
C VAL A 442 33.03 -2.70 2.31
N SER A 443 31.93 -2.04 2.00
CA SER A 443 31.04 -2.37 0.89
C SER A 443 31.44 -1.62 -0.36
N GLY A 444 31.63 -2.29 -1.47
CA GLY A 444 31.82 -1.63 -2.76
C GLY A 444 30.52 -1.35 -3.50
N ASN A 445 30.64 -0.79 -4.71
CA ASN A 445 29.56 -0.37 -5.59
C ASN A 445 29.29 -1.46 -6.64
N THR A 446 28.17 -2.16 -6.49
CA THR A 446 27.75 -3.19 -7.43
C THR A 446 26.86 -2.59 -8.52
N LYS A 447 27.22 -2.81 -9.78
CA LYS A 447 26.46 -2.39 -10.97
C LYS A 447 25.93 -3.58 -11.77
N VAL A 448 24.85 -3.38 -12.52
CA VAL A 448 24.23 -4.42 -13.36
C VAL A 448 24.88 -4.46 -14.74
N GLY A 449 25.43 -5.62 -15.11
CA GLY A 449 26.07 -5.86 -16.41
C GLY A 449 25.07 -6.13 -17.53
N ASN A 450 24.08 -7.01 -17.32
CA ASN A 450 23.14 -7.48 -18.34
C ASN A 450 21.86 -6.62 -18.47
N ARG A 451 21.98 -5.30 -18.68
CA ARG A 451 20.91 -4.29 -18.68
C ARG A 451 20.24 -4.00 -20.02
N ARG A 452 20.40 -4.84 -21.06
CA ARG A 452 19.82 -4.59 -22.40
C ARG A 452 18.30 -4.66 -22.43
N ARG A 453 17.67 -5.62 -21.72
CA ARG A 453 16.21 -5.84 -21.65
C ARG A 453 15.57 -4.98 -20.55
N LEU A 454 14.24 -4.76 -20.63
CA LEU A 454 13.47 -3.94 -19.68
C LEU A 454 13.65 -4.39 -18.24
N LEU A 455 13.57 -5.71 -17.97
CA LEU A 455 13.76 -6.28 -16.64
C LEU A 455 15.16 -5.99 -16.07
N GLY A 456 16.22 -6.05 -16.90
CA GLY A 456 17.58 -5.68 -16.51
C GLY A 456 17.70 -4.18 -16.21
N ARG A 457 17.00 -3.31 -16.97
CA ARG A 457 16.95 -1.86 -16.69
C ARG A 457 16.25 -1.53 -15.39
N TRP A 458 15.14 -2.22 -15.08
CA TRP A 458 14.45 -2.05 -13.79
C TRP A 458 15.36 -2.42 -12.62
N GLN A 459 16.08 -3.54 -12.73
CA GLN A 459 17.03 -3.97 -11.71
C GLN A 459 18.23 -3.01 -11.63
N HIS A 460 18.70 -2.49 -12.75
CA HIS A 460 19.74 -1.46 -12.73
C HIS A 460 19.31 -0.19 -11.99
N LEU A 461 18.08 0.31 -12.25
CA LEU A 461 17.52 1.43 -11.50
C LEU A 461 17.38 1.09 -10.00
N GLU A 462 16.99 -0.14 -9.65
CA GLU A 462 16.93 -0.59 -8.26
C GLU A 462 18.32 -0.59 -7.60
N TYR A 463 19.37 -1.02 -8.30
CA TYR A 463 20.74 -1.01 -7.77
C TYR A 463 21.24 0.41 -7.52
N VAL A 464 21.04 1.32 -8.48
CA VAL A 464 21.50 2.71 -8.35
C VAL A 464 20.67 3.50 -7.33
N PHE A 465 19.34 3.47 -7.47
CA PHE A 465 18.46 4.26 -6.65
C PHE A 465 18.10 3.59 -5.31
N GLY A 466 17.84 2.28 -5.31
CA GLY A 466 17.39 1.56 -4.13
C GLY A 466 18.53 1.05 -3.24
N PHE A 467 19.70 0.71 -3.80
CA PHE A 467 20.80 0.16 -3.02
C PHE A 467 21.95 1.16 -2.82
N ASN A 468 22.51 1.73 -3.89
CA ASN A 468 23.69 2.57 -3.77
C ASN A 468 23.39 3.90 -3.08
N LEU A 469 22.19 4.48 -3.31
CA LEU A 469 21.77 5.70 -2.62
C LEU A 469 21.49 5.41 -1.13
N ASP A 470 20.83 4.28 -0.82
CA ASP A 470 20.61 3.84 0.57
C ASP A 470 21.96 3.60 1.28
N ARG A 471 22.97 2.99 0.64
CA ARG A 471 24.32 2.76 1.22
C ARG A 471 24.99 4.06 1.61
N ARG A 472 24.91 5.12 0.79
CA ARG A 472 25.43 6.45 1.14
C ARG A 472 24.78 7.00 2.39
N MET A 473 23.47 6.85 2.53
CA MET A 473 22.75 7.23 3.75
C MET A 473 23.16 6.38 4.94
N PHE A 474 23.22 5.07 4.79
CA PHE A 474 23.58 4.14 5.87
C PHE A 474 24.99 4.35 6.39
N GLU A 475 25.93 4.71 5.53
CA GLU A 475 27.29 5.04 5.97
C GLU A 475 27.30 6.28 6.85
N VAL A 476 26.63 7.37 6.43
CA VAL A 476 26.56 8.61 7.21
C VAL A 476 25.86 8.39 8.55
N LEU A 477 24.84 7.52 8.57
CA LEU A 477 24.11 7.14 9.78
C LEU A 477 24.80 6.05 10.61
N GLU A 478 25.91 5.48 10.14
CA GLU A 478 26.65 4.37 10.78
C GLU A 478 25.72 3.17 11.08
N CYS A 479 25.01 2.70 10.03
CA CYS A 479 24.03 1.62 10.19
C CYS A 479 23.86 0.76 8.94
N MET A 480 24.93 0.57 8.14
CA MET A 480 24.92 -0.29 6.95
C MET A 480 24.44 -1.71 7.29
N PRO A 481 23.31 -2.18 6.72
CA PRO A 481 22.78 -3.49 7.08
C PRO A 481 23.45 -4.65 6.37
N THR A 482 24.05 -4.41 5.19
CA THR A 482 24.58 -5.47 4.33
C THR A 482 25.79 -4.98 3.54
N VAL A 483 26.90 -5.71 3.62
CA VAL A 483 28.01 -5.69 2.67
C VAL A 483 27.72 -6.80 1.66
N PRO A 484 27.45 -6.51 0.38
CA PRO A 484 27.03 -7.56 -0.56
C PRO A 484 28.14 -8.55 -0.82
N GLY A 485 27.80 -9.83 -0.96
CA GLY A 485 28.76 -10.89 -1.28
C GLY A 485 29.50 -10.70 -2.61
N ALA A 486 28.94 -9.87 -3.51
CA ALA A 486 29.55 -9.58 -4.80
C ALA A 486 30.81 -8.70 -4.72
N ILE A 487 30.93 -7.82 -3.71
CA ILE A 487 32.09 -6.94 -3.50
C ILE A 487 32.14 -6.44 -2.06
N GLY A 488 32.95 -7.07 -1.23
CA GLY A 488 33.15 -6.69 0.17
C GLY A 488 34.58 -6.93 0.61
N ALA A 489 35.22 -5.96 1.29
CA ALA A 489 36.50 -6.13 1.96
C ALA A 489 36.35 -6.15 3.47
N PHE A 490 37.13 -6.99 4.15
CA PHE A 490 37.01 -7.25 5.56
C PHE A 490 38.40 -7.34 6.21
N ARG A 491 38.50 -6.94 7.47
CA ARG A 491 39.65 -7.35 8.28
C ARG A 491 39.49 -8.81 8.68
N ARG A 492 40.57 -9.59 8.57
CA ARG A 492 40.58 -10.98 8.94
C ARG A 492 40.30 -11.18 10.44
N ASP A 493 40.88 -10.34 11.29
CA ASP A 493 40.62 -10.32 12.72
C ASP A 493 39.16 -10.05 13.09
N ALA A 494 38.52 -9.15 12.34
CA ALA A 494 37.09 -8.87 12.49
C ALA A 494 36.22 -10.07 12.10
N LEU A 495 36.55 -10.74 10.99
CA LEU A 495 35.86 -11.99 10.57
C LEU A 495 36.06 -13.13 11.60
N MET A 496 37.29 -13.32 12.06
CA MET A 496 37.59 -14.35 13.06
C MET A 496 36.91 -14.03 14.40
N GLY A 497 36.88 -12.74 14.79
CA GLY A 497 36.24 -12.28 16.03
C GLY A 497 34.75 -12.55 16.11
N VAL A 498 34.05 -12.62 14.96
CA VAL A 498 32.62 -12.97 14.91
C VAL A 498 32.36 -14.46 14.61
N GLY A 499 33.41 -15.28 14.47
CA GLY A 499 33.31 -16.71 14.21
C GLY A 499 33.18 -17.08 12.74
N GLY A 500 33.59 -16.20 11.81
CA GLY A 500 33.49 -16.40 10.37
C GLY A 500 32.06 -16.11 9.81
N VAL A 501 31.75 -16.76 8.69
CA VAL A 501 30.47 -16.62 7.99
C VAL A 501 29.48 -17.64 8.52
N SER A 502 28.34 -17.18 9.02
CA SER A 502 27.30 -18.02 9.63
C SER A 502 26.44 -18.75 8.58
N GLU A 503 26.14 -20.03 8.86
CA GLU A 503 25.25 -20.87 8.05
C GLU A 503 23.77 -20.80 8.51
N GLU A 504 23.46 -20.00 9.53
CA GLU A 504 22.11 -19.98 10.15
C GLU A 504 21.07 -19.22 9.35
N THR A 505 21.50 -18.37 8.40
CA THR A 505 20.59 -17.52 7.61
C THR A 505 20.81 -17.70 6.11
N LEU A 506 19.75 -17.41 5.31
CA LEU A 506 19.85 -17.46 3.84
C LEU A 506 20.48 -16.20 3.22
N ALA A 507 20.82 -15.20 4.03
CA ALA A 507 21.55 -13.99 3.66
C ALA A 507 22.78 -13.86 4.55
N GLU A 508 23.78 -14.69 4.27
CA GLU A 508 25.01 -14.80 5.02
C GLU A 508 25.78 -13.48 5.10
N ASP A 509 25.71 -12.68 4.06
CA ASP A 509 26.33 -11.37 3.94
C ASP A 509 25.67 -10.31 4.85
N THR A 510 24.36 -10.33 4.94
CA THR A 510 23.57 -9.48 5.84
C THR A 510 23.81 -9.87 7.31
N ASP A 511 23.79 -11.17 7.61
CA ASP A 511 24.07 -11.70 8.95
C ASP A 511 25.48 -11.35 9.42
N LEU A 512 26.49 -11.57 8.58
CA LEU A 512 27.88 -11.20 8.84
C LEU A 512 28.02 -9.69 9.12
N THR A 513 27.40 -8.85 8.29
CA THR A 513 27.46 -7.39 8.48
C THR A 513 26.87 -6.95 9.81
N MET A 514 25.72 -7.52 10.19
CA MET A 514 25.07 -7.24 11.48
C MET A 514 25.89 -7.76 12.65
N ALA A 515 26.56 -8.92 12.52
CA ALA A 515 27.47 -9.47 13.53
C ALA A 515 28.68 -8.55 13.76
N LEU A 516 29.28 -8.01 12.70
CA LEU A 516 30.39 -7.06 12.78
C LEU A 516 30.02 -5.76 13.53
N TRP A 517 28.82 -5.19 13.26
CA TRP A 517 28.32 -4.06 14.04
C TRP A 517 28.18 -4.38 15.52
N ARG A 518 27.68 -5.57 15.86
CA ARG A 518 27.53 -6.02 17.25
C ARG A 518 28.87 -6.32 17.94
N ALA A 519 29.87 -6.70 17.16
CA ALA A 519 31.25 -6.84 17.64
C ALA A 519 31.98 -5.48 17.81
N GLY A 520 31.32 -4.36 17.48
CA GLY A 520 31.85 -3.01 17.66
C GLY A 520 32.58 -2.45 16.44
N TRP A 521 32.67 -3.19 15.35
CA TRP A 521 33.30 -2.76 14.11
C TRP A 521 32.42 -1.76 13.35
N ARG A 522 33.06 -0.84 12.64
CA ARG A 522 32.41 0.08 11.71
C ARG A 522 32.38 -0.55 10.32
N VAL A 523 31.26 -0.37 9.61
CA VAL A 523 31.08 -0.78 8.20
C VAL A 523 30.89 0.48 7.36
N VAL A 524 31.64 0.62 6.26
CA VAL A 524 31.67 1.81 5.41
C VAL A 524 31.37 1.47 3.96
N TYR A 525 31.06 2.48 3.13
CA TYR A 525 30.77 2.35 1.71
C TYR A 525 31.82 3.08 0.88
N GLU A 526 32.46 2.35 -0.06
CA GLU A 526 33.38 2.91 -1.03
C GLU A 526 32.72 2.92 -2.42
N GLU A 527 32.19 4.07 -2.82
CA GLU A 527 31.41 4.21 -4.05
C GLU A 527 32.23 4.08 -5.33
N SER A 528 33.55 4.33 -5.27
CA SER A 528 34.46 4.26 -6.41
C SER A 528 35.01 2.85 -6.67
N ALA A 529 34.82 1.90 -5.74
CA ALA A 529 35.17 0.49 -5.94
C ALA A 529 34.02 -0.21 -6.71
N ILE A 530 34.14 -0.32 -8.03
CA ILE A 530 33.07 -0.76 -8.91
C ILE A 530 33.26 -2.22 -9.32
N ALA A 531 32.17 -3.02 -9.22
CA ALA A 531 32.08 -4.34 -9.80
C ALA A 531 30.74 -4.56 -10.53
N TRP A 532 30.76 -5.38 -11.58
CA TRP A 532 29.64 -5.69 -12.45
C TRP A 532 29.14 -7.10 -12.20
N THR A 533 27.86 -7.27 -11.89
CA THR A 533 27.21 -8.58 -11.64
C THR A 533 26.06 -8.83 -12.61
N GLU A 534 25.69 -10.11 -12.76
CA GLU A 534 24.51 -10.49 -13.53
C GLU A 534 23.26 -10.52 -12.68
N VAL A 535 22.16 -9.97 -13.24
CA VAL A 535 20.84 -10.00 -12.61
C VAL A 535 19.90 -10.94 -13.37
N PRO A 536 18.86 -11.47 -12.70
CA PRO A 536 17.85 -12.33 -13.29
C PRO A 536 17.25 -11.79 -14.59
N THR A 537 17.13 -12.66 -15.58
CA THR A 537 16.56 -12.33 -16.90
C THR A 537 15.09 -12.69 -17.04
N SER A 538 14.50 -13.42 -16.08
CA SER A 538 13.08 -13.76 -16.03
C SER A 538 12.43 -13.38 -14.71
N LEU A 539 11.11 -13.14 -14.71
CA LEU A 539 10.35 -12.81 -13.50
C LEU A 539 10.39 -13.95 -12.46
N SER A 540 10.41 -15.20 -12.91
CA SER A 540 10.50 -16.35 -12.00
C SER A 540 11.85 -16.42 -11.28
N GLN A 541 12.97 -16.14 -11.98
CA GLN A 541 14.30 -16.08 -11.36
C GLN A 541 14.39 -14.89 -10.41
N LEU A 542 13.87 -13.72 -10.82
CA LEU A 542 13.80 -12.52 -9.97
C LEU A 542 13.03 -12.80 -8.68
N TRP A 543 11.84 -13.42 -8.79
CA TRP A 543 11.04 -13.80 -7.62
C TRP A 543 11.86 -14.65 -6.64
N ARG A 544 12.48 -15.73 -7.12
CA ARG A 544 13.28 -16.64 -6.28
C ARG A 544 14.44 -15.93 -5.60
N GLN A 545 15.15 -15.05 -6.30
CA GLN A 545 16.26 -14.28 -5.75
C GLN A 545 15.77 -13.31 -4.67
N ARG A 546 14.73 -12.51 -4.96
CA ARG A 546 14.21 -11.50 -4.02
C ARG A 546 13.56 -12.15 -2.80
N TYR A 547 12.88 -13.28 -2.99
CA TYR A 547 12.30 -14.05 -1.90
C TYR A 547 13.38 -14.55 -0.95
N ARG A 548 14.48 -15.10 -1.48
CA ARG A 548 15.64 -15.54 -0.67
C ARG A 548 16.26 -14.36 0.10
N TRP A 549 16.48 -13.23 -0.56
CA TRP A 549 17.05 -12.06 0.09
C TRP A 549 16.13 -11.51 1.19
N CYS A 550 14.85 -11.33 0.91
CA CYS A 550 13.90 -10.82 1.88
C CYS A 550 13.76 -11.76 3.10
N TYR A 551 13.60 -13.06 2.85
CA TYR A 551 13.48 -14.05 3.90
C TYR A 551 14.76 -14.14 4.75
N GLY A 552 15.94 -14.18 4.13
CA GLY A 552 17.24 -14.18 4.81
C GLY A 552 17.47 -12.91 5.64
N THR A 553 17.09 -11.74 5.11
CA THR A 553 17.14 -10.48 5.86
C THR A 553 16.22 -10.52 7.09
N LEU A 554 15.01 -11.08 6.98
CA LEU A 554 14.11 -11.26 8.14
C LEU A 554 14.74 -12.19 9.19
N GLN A 555 15.42 -13.27 8.77
CA GLN A 555 16.15 -14.15 9.69
C GLN A 555 17.27 -13.39 10.41
N ALA A 556 18.11 -12.64 9.67
CA ALA A 556 19.19 -11.84 10.24
C ALA A 556 18.67 -10.77 11.21
N MET A 557 17.61 -10.03 10.82
CA MET A 557 16.97 -9.04 11.71
C MET A 557 16.47 -9.68 13.00
N TRP A 558 15.85 -10.85 12.92
CA TRP A 558 15.38 -11.56 14.11
C TRP A 558 16.51 -12.04 14.99
N LYS A 559 17.58 -12.60 14.41
CA LYS A 559 18.80 -13.04 15.10
C LYS A 559 19.45 -11.86 15.84
N HIS A 560 19.57 -10.72 15.18
CA HIS A 560 20.25 -9.53 15.73
C HIS A 560 19.30 -8.51 16.40
N ARG A 561 18.02 -8.82 16.63
CA ARG A 561 17.02 -7.89 17.19
C ARG A 561 17.41 -7.23 18.53
N ARG A 562 18.25 -7.89 19.33
CA ARG A 562 18.74 -7.36 20.60
C ARG A 562 19.65 -6.12 20.43
N ALA A 563 20.23 -5.92 19.25
CA ALA A 563 21.02 -4.73 18.95
C ALA A 563 20.26 -3.41 19.20
N VAL A 564 18.92 -3.40 19.15
CA VAL A 564 18.10 -2.20 19.42
C VAL A 564 18.32 -1.65 20.84
N VAL A 565 18.53 -2.53 21.82
CA VAL A 565 18.72 -2.17 23.24
C VAL A 565 20.19 -2.15 23.66
N GLU A 566 21.11 -2.56 22.80
CA GLU A 566 22.55 -2.55 23.07
C GLU A 566 23.10 -1.09 23.04
N VAL A 567 24.31 -0.86 23.59
CA VAL A 567 24.99 0.42 23.60
C VAL A 567 26.10 0.48 22.56
N GLY A 568 26.65 1.66 22.30
CA GLY A 568 27.76 1.85 21.37
C GLY A 568 27.38 1.63 19.90
N PRO A 569 28.30 1.11 19.04
CA PRO A 569 28.05 0.87 17.61
C PRO A 569 26.90 -0.09 17.38
N ALA A 570 26.79 -1.18 18.14
CA ALA A 570 25.70 -2.15 18.08
C ALA A 570 24.32 -1.49 18.27
N GLY A 571 24.18 -0.65 19.29
CA GLY A 571 22.93 0.05 19.57
C GLY A 571 22.62 1.15 18.55
N ARG A 572 23.62 1.85 17.98
CA ARG A 572 23.42 2.77 16.86
C ARG A 572 22.86 2.03 15.64
N PHE A 573 23.51 0.91 15.26
CA PHE A 573 23.02 0.05 14.19
C PHE A 573 21.59 -0.43 14.47
N GLY A 574 21.33 -0.98 15.67
CA GLY A 574 20.03 -1.53 16.04
C GLY A 574 18.90 -0.49 15.93
N ARG A 575 19.06 0.68 16.55
CA ARG A 575 18.03 1.73 16.55
C ARG A 575 17.82 2.40 15.19
N ARG A 576 18.87 2.53 14.37
CA ARG A 576 18.79 3.21 13.06
C ARG A 576 18.58 2.19 11.95
N GLY A 577 19.44 1.18 11.83
CA GLY A 577 19.44 0.20 10.73
C GLY A 577 18.26 -0.76 10.81
N LEU A 578 18.05 -1.45 11.95
CA LEU A 578 16.94 -2.40 12.08
C LEU A 578 15.58 -1.69 12.03
N SER A 579 15.46 -0.49 12.62
CA SER A 579 14.21 0.30 12.53
C SER A 579 13.91 0.73 11.10
N TYR A 580 14.94 1.17 10.36
CA TYR A 580 14.77 1.52 8.94
C TYR A 580 14.32 0.30 8.12
N LEU A 581 14.98 -0.85 8.26
CA LEU A 581 14.59 -2.08 7.57
C LEU A 581 13.15 -2.48 7.92
N THR A 582 12.78 -2.43 9.21
CA THR A 582 11.44 -2.78 9.67
C THR A 582 10.38 -1.89 9.04
N ILE A 583 10.59 -0.57 9.03
CA ILE A 583 9.60 0.39 8.53
C ILE A 583 9.54 0.37 7.01
N PHE A 584 10.70 0.54 6.32
CA PHE A 584 10.74 0.81 4.89
C PHE A 584 10.87 -0.45 4.01
N GLN A 585 11.41 -1.55 4.53
CA GLN A 585 11.57 -2.79 3.76
C GLN A 585 10.57 -3.89 4.15
N VAL A 586 9.89 -3.77 5.30
CA VAL A 586 8.88 -4.75 5.73
C VAL A 586 7.50 -4.10 5.87
N ALA A 587 7.31 -3.15 6.78
CA ALA A 587 5.99 -2.62 7.14
C ALA A 587 5.31 -1.87 5.98
N LEU A 588 5.99 -0.91 5.36
CA LEU A 588 5.43 -0.17 4.23
C LEU A 588 5.10 -1.06 3.03
N PRO A 589 5.96 -1.99 2.56
CA PRO A 589 5.59 -2.92 1.49
C PRO A 589 4.43 -3.86 1.84
N LEU A 590 4.23 -4.25 3.10
CA LEU A 590 3.08 -5.06 3.52
C LEU A 590 1.75 -4.33 3.35
N ILE A 591 1.70 -3.04 3.63
CA ILE A 591 0.47 -2.24 3.51
C ILE A 591 0.29 -1.63 2.09
N ALA A 592 1.32 -1.61 1.28
CA ALA A 592 1.32 -0.94 -0.02
C ALA A 592 0.23 -1.43 -0.99
N PRO A 593 -0.10 -2.73 -1.11
CA PRO A 593 -1.21 -3.18 -1.96
C PRO A 593 -2.55 -2.57 -1.54
N ILE A 594 -2.78 -2.41 -0.24
CA ILE A 594 -4.01 -1.80 0.28
C ILE A 594 -4.04 -0.31 -0.04
N VAL A 595 -2.89 0.37 0.07
CA VAL A 595 -2.73 1.78 -0.31
C VAL A 595 -3.01 1.98 -1.79
N ASP A 596 -2.51 1.10 -2.67
CA ASP A 596 -2.76 1.17 -4.12
C ASP A 596 -4.25 0.98 -4.47
N VAL A 597 -4.94 0.04 -3.80
CA VAL A 597 -6.40 -0.17 -3.95
C VAL A 597 -7.17 1.07 -3.49
N PHE A 598 -6.76 1.66 -2.36
CA PHE A 598 -7.40 2.86 -1.85
C PHE A 598 -7.14 4.11 -2.71
N ALA A 599 -5.96 4.21 -3.32
CA ALA A 599 -5.65 5.27 -4.29
C ALA A 599 -6.56 5.16 -5.54
N LEU A 600 -6.82 3.93 -6.02
CA LEU A 600 -7.77 3.68 -7.10
C LEU A 600 -9.21 4.08 -6.69
N TYR A 601 -9.64 3.72 -5.48
CA TYR A 601 -10.91 4.16 -4.92
C TYR A 601 -11.02 5.70 -4.88
N GLY A 602 -9.98 6.39 -4.44
CA GLY A 602 -9.92 7.85 -4.42
C GLY A 602 -10.04 8.48 -5.82
N ALA A 603 -9.39 7.86 -6.82
CA ALA A 603 -9.47 8.29 -8.21
C ALA A 603 -10.87 8.10 -8.81
N LEU A 604 -11.59 7.04 -8.43
CA LEU A 604 -12.93 6.74 -8.95
C LEU A 604 -14.04 7.55 -8.27
N PHE A 605 -13.95 7.78 -6.94
CA PHE A 605 -15.09 8.25 -6.15
C PHE A 605 -14.87 9.55 -5.36
N ARG A 606 -13.62 9.98 -5.10
CA ARG A 606 -13.36 11.16 -4.27
C ARG A 606 -12.85 12.40 -4.99
N GLY A 607 -12.34 12.27 -6.19
CA GLY A 607 -11.79 13.39 -6.95
C GLY A 607 -10.63 12.93 -7.83
N PRO A 608 -10.91 12.59 -9.09
CA PRO A 608 -9.90 12.05 -9.99
C PRO A 608 -8.71 13.01 -10.21
N VAL A 609 -8.97 14.30 -10.27
CA VAL A 609 -7.93 15.32 -10.48
C VAL A 609 -6.97 15.42 -9.30
N LEU A 610 -7.48 15.44 -8.06
CA LEU A 610 -6.66 15.51 -6.87
C LEU A 610 -5.84 14.22 -6.70
N SER A 611 -6.47 13.06 -6.86
CA SER A 611 -5.81 11.75 -6.76
C SER A 611 -4.72 11.59 -7.81
N ALA A 612 -4.99 11.96 -9.06
CA ALA A 612 -3.99 11.97 -10.12
C ALA A 612 -2.84 12.95 -9.83
N GLY A 613 -3.15 14.15 -9.33
CA GLY A 613 -2.16 15.15 -8.94
C GLY A 613 -1.20 14.67 -7.87
N VAL A 614 -1.71 14.04 -6.81
CA VAL A 614 -0.87 13.43 -5.75
C VAL A 614 0.03 12.33 -6.33
N TRP A 615 -0.52 11.47 -7.19
CA TRP A 615 0.22 10.36 -7.80
C TRP A 615 1.33 10.86 -8.74
N VAL A 616 1.02 11.83 -9.60
CA VAL A 616 1.99 12.46 -10.51
C VAL A 616 3.07 13.21 -9.73
N GLY A 617 2.69 13.94 -8.67
CA GLY A 617 3.63 14.63 -7.81
C GLY A 617 4.61 13.69 -7.12
N PHE A 618 4.13 12.56 -6.60
CA PHE A 618 4.99 11.55 -5.99
C PHE A 618 5.91 10.87 -7.02
N LEU A 619 5.41 10.56 -8.22
CA LEU A 619 6.22 10.05 -9.33
C LEU A 619 7.30 11.05 -9.73
N ALA A 620 6.97 12.33 -9.87
CA ALA A 620 7.95 13.38 -10.21
C ALA A 620 9.06 13.47 -9.14
N LEU A 621 8.70 13.39 -7.86
CA LEU A 621 9.67 13.38 -6.77
C LEU A 621 10.59 12.14 -6.84
N GLN A 622 10.05 10.95 -7.11
CA GLN A 622 10.84 9.74 -7.28
C GLN A 622 11.78 9.85 -8.50
N LEU A 623 11.30 10.37 -9.63
CA LEU A 623 12.12 10.58 -10.81
C LEU A 623 13.27 11.59 -10.56
N ALA A 624 13.00 12.66 -9.81
CA ALA A 624 14.03 13.63 -9.43
C ALA A 624 15.11 12.99 -8.54
N CYS A 625 14.71 12.20 -7.53
CA CYS A 625 15.63 11.48 -6.67
C CYS A 625 16.43 10.42 -7.43
N ALA A 626 15.80 9.66 -8.33
CA ALA A 626 16.48 8.65 -9.16
C ALA A 626 17.45 9.32 -10.17
N GLY A 627 17.07 10.45 -10.76
CA GLY A 627 17.95 11.25 -11.61
C GLY A 627 19.18 11.78 -10.87
N TYR A 628 18.99 12.19 -9.61
CA TYR A 628 20.09 12.57 -8.74
C TYR A 628 21.01 11.38 -8.42
N ALA A 629 20.45 10.20 -8.12
CA ALA A 629 21.22 8.98 -7.85
C ALA A 629 22.04 8.54 -9.09
N LEU A 630 21.43 8.55 -10.28
CA LEU A 630 22.14 8.23 -11.53
C LEU A 630 23.31 9.17 -11.80
N ARG A 631 23.13 10.48 -11.57
CA ARG A 631 24.22 11.46 -11.69
C ARG A 631 25.36 11.19 -10.70
N LEU A 632 25.05 10.82 -9.46
CA LEU A 632 26.07 10.47 -8.46
C LEU A 632 26.87 9.22 -8.84
N ASP A 633 26.22 8.25 -9.49
CA ASP A 633 26.86 7.00 -9.94
C ASP A 633 27.50 7.10 -11.34
N GLY A 634 27.49 8.29 -11.98
CA GLY A 634 28.01 8.49 -13.33
C GLY A 634 27.19 7.77 -14.42
N GLU A 635 25.91 7.47 -14.14
CA GLU A 635 25.03 6.72 -15.05
C GLU A 635 24.13 7.65 -15.90
N PRO A 636 23.82 7.28 -17.14
CA PRO A 636 23.03 8.12 -18.02
C PRO A 636 21.56 8.22 -17.55
N VAL A 637 21.08 9.46 -17.36
CA VAL A 637 19.70 9.75 -16.92
C VAL A 637 18.61 9.27 -17.89
N ARG A 638 18.97 8.99 -19.15
CA ARG A 638 18.04 8.42 -20.13
C ARG A 638 17.37 7.11 -19.66
N THR A 639 17.98 6.37 -18.75
CA THR A 639 17.42 5.13 -18.20
C THR A 639 16.13 5.37 -17.40
N LEU A 640 15.86 6.61 -16.96
CA LEU A 640 14.65 6.98 -16.20
C LEU A 640 13.33 6.71 -16.92
N TRP A 641 13.31 6.62 -18.26
CA TRP A 641 12.08 6.31 -19.00
C TRP A 641 11.44 4.99 -18.58
N ALA A 642 12.23 4.03 -18.08
CA ALA A 642 11.73 2.73 -17.63
C ALA A 642 11.07 2.78 -16.25
N MET A 643 11.27 3.84 -15.47
CA MET A 643 10.81 3.93 -14.07
C MET A 643 9.27 4.02 -13.91
N PRO A 644 8.52 4.78 -14.71
CA PRO A 644 7.07 4.78 -14.60
C PRO A 644 6.44 3.39 -14.78
N PHE A 645 6.97 2.59 -15.71
CA PHE A 645 6.51 1.22 -15.96
C PHE A 645 6.90 0.24 -14.84
N GLN A 646 8.00 0.53 -14.13
CA GLN A 646 8.42 -0.24 -12.95
C GLN A 646 7.34 -0.25 -11.86
N LEU A 647 6.60 0.84 -11.69
CA LEU A 647 5.57 0.98 -10.67
C LEU A 647 4.39 0.00 -10.84
N PHE A 648 4.06 -0.37 -12.09
CA PHE A 648 2.91 -1.23 -12.37
C PHE A 648 3.19 -2.74 -12.24
N VAL A 649 4.41 -3.17 -12.56
CA VAL A 649 4.75 -4.60 -12.59
C VAL A 649 5.78 -4.95 -11.53
N TYR A 650 6.95 -4.29 -11.57
CA TYR A 650 8.08 -4.64 -10.72
C TYR A 650 7.79 -4.37 -9.24
N ARG A 651 7.21 -3.22 -8.93
CA ARG A 651 6.84 -2.84 -7.56
C ARG A 651 5.81 -3.81 -6.97
N GLN A 652 4.80 -4.19 -7.74
CA GLN A 652 3.78 -5.14 -7.29
C GLN A 652 4.38 -6.52 -6.99
N LEU A 653 5.27 -6.97 -7.85
CA LEU A 653 6.01 -8.21 -7.64
C LEU A 653 6.82 -8.16 -6.32
N MET A 654 7.49 -7.04 -6.02
CA MET A 654 8.24 -6.87 -4.76
C MET A 654 7.34 -6.89 -3.52
N TYR A 655 6.16 -6.30 -3.58
CA TYR A 655 5.19 -6.38 -2.47
C TYR A 655 4.77 -7.82 -2.19
N LEU A 656 4.47 -8.58 -3.23
CA LEU A 656 4.10 -9.99 -3.09
C LEU A 656 5.25 -10.82 -2.52
N VAL A 657 6.49 -10.54 -2.91
CA VAL A 657 7.70 -11.17 -2.35
C VAL A 657 7.79 -10.91 -0.85
N VAL A 658 7.60 -9.66 -0.41
CA VAL A 658 7.66 -9.30 1.02
C VAL A 658 6.54 -9.99 1.80
N ILE A 659 5.30 -9.95 1.30
CA ILE A 659 4.15 -10.62 1.93
C ILE A 659 4.43 -12.12 2.09
N GLN A 660 4.88 -12.79 1.02
CA GLN A 660 5.19 -14.21 1.07
C GLN A 660 6.33 -14.50 2.05
N SER A 661 7.38 -13.67 2.06
CA SER A 661 8.53 -13.85 2.97
C SER A 661 8.12 -13.70 4.43
N VAL A 662 7.30 -12.71 4.76
CA VAL A 662 6.80 -12.50 6.13
C VAL A 662 5.89 -13.65 6.56
N VAL A 663 4.95 -14.06 5.70
CA VAL A 663 4.07 -15.21 5.99
C VAL A 663 4.90 -16.50 6.20
N ALA A 664 5.85 -16.79 5.31
CA ALA A 664 6.72 -17.96 5.42
C ALA A 664 7.58 -17.91 6.69
N PHE A 665 8.08 -16.72 7.05
CA PHE A 665 8.86 -16.51 8.28
C PHE A 665 8.01 -16.76 9.54
N LEU A 666 6.80 -16.23 9.60
CA LEU A 666 5.88 -16.43 10.73
C LEU A 666 5.43 -17.88 10.87
N LEU A 667 5.27 -18.62 9.76
CA LEU A 667 4.90 -20.02 9.73
C LEU A 667 6.12 -20.96 10.01
N GLY A 668 7.33 -20.42 10.13
CA GLY A 668 8.55 -21.20 10.41
C GLY A 668 8.94 -22.15 9.28
N THR A 669 8.58 -21.87 8.03
CA THR A 669 8.91 -22.72 6.87
C THR A 669 10.41 -22.65 6.57
N ARG A 670 11.08 -23.82 6.46
CA ARG A 670 12.50 -23.90 6.07
C ARG A 670 12.61 -23.93 4.56
N LEU A 671 13.26 -22.92 3.98
CA LEU A 671 13.55 -22.84 2.55
C LEU A 671 14.84 -23.58 2.25
N LYS A 672 14.86 -24.30 1.10
CA LYS A 672 16.09 -24.84 0.52
C LYS A 672 16.66 -23.84 -0.48
N TRP A 673 17.99 -23.74 -0.55
CA TRP A 673 18.70 -22.93 -1.53
C TRP A 673 18.34 -23.37 -2.95
N GLN A 674 17.97 -22.43 -3.84
CA GLN A 674 17.63 -22.70 -5.24
C GLN A 674 18.56 -21.91 -6.16
N ARG A 675 19.17 -22.62 -7.10
CA ARG A 675 20.13 -22.10 -8.09
C ARG A 675 19.46 -21.15 -9.08
N MET A 676 20.18 -20.12 -9.51
CA MET A 676 19.83 -19.27 -10.68
C MET A 676 20.67 -19.71 -11.89
N HIS A 677 20.08 -19.67 -13.09
CA HIS A 677 20.77 -19.88 -14.34
C HIS A 677 21.47 -18.58 -14.75
N ARG A 678 22.79 -18.64 -15.04
CA ARG A 678 23.58 -17.48 -15.44
C ARG A 678 24.07 -17.63 -16.88
N SER A 679 24.29 -16.51 -17.59
CA SER A 679 24.58 -16.47 -19.02
C SER A 679 26.01 -16.06 -19.35
N GLY A 680 26.83 -15.66 -18.36
CA GLY A 680 28.22 -15.21 -18.58
C GLY A 680 28.33 -13.86 -19.29
N THR A 681 27.28 -13.04 -19.29
CA THR A 681 27.24 -11.77 -20.05
C THR A 681 27.78 -10.55 -19.30
N ALA A 682 28.19 -10.68 -18.05
CA ALA A 682 28.74 -9.58 -17.25
C ALA A 682 30.03 -9.01 -17.87
N ALA A 683 30.84 -9.86 -18.51
CA ALA A 683 32.10 -9.48 -19.15
C ALA A 683 31.95 -8.56 -20.36
N GLN A 684 30.78 -8.42 -20.98
CA GLN A 684 30.59 -7.61 -22.21
C GLN A 684 30.72 -6.09 -22.01
N HIS A 685 30.92 -5.63 -20.77
CA HIS A 685 31.02 -4.20 -20.43
C HIS A 685 32.46 -3.77 -20.06
N ILE A 686 33.44 -4.69 -20.02
CA ILE A 686 34.84 -4.33 -19.80
C ILE A 686 35.37 -3.68 -21.06
N GLY A 687 35.55 -2.37 -21.04
CA GLY A 687 36.14 -1.63 -22.16
C GLY A 687 35.41 -0.37 -22.65
N GLN A 688 34.25 -0.05 -22.07
CA GLN A 688 33.68 1.28 -22.25
C GLN A 688 34.13 2.18 -21.08
N PRO A 689 35.01 3.17 -21.29
CA PRO A 689 35.40 4.09 -20.23
C PRO A 689 34.16 4.82 -19.75
N VAL A 690 33.84 4.67 -18.46
CA VAL A 690 32.88 5.57 -17.78
C VAL A 690 33.58 6.92 -17.76
N ALA A 691 33.12 7.87 -18.60
CA ALA A 691 33.61 9.22 -18.57
C ALA A 691 33.22 9.83 -17.22
N TYR A 692 34.14 9.81 -16.27
CA TYR A 692 34.10 10.68 -15.12
C TYR A 692 34.36 12.10 -15.60
N GLU A 693 33.33 12.83 -15.99
CA GLU A 693 33.40 14.28 -16.00
C GLU A 693 33.77 14.73 -14.59
N SER A 694 35.00 15.17 -14.41
CA SER A 694 35.43 15.86 -13.21
C SER A 694 34.41 16.94 -12.88
N LEU A 695 33.71 16.82 -11.75
CA LEU A 695 32.86 17.89 -11.23
C LEU A 695 33.68 19.19 -11.23
N PRO A 696 33.14 20.28 -11.82
CA PRO A 696 33.87 21.54 -11.84
C PRO A 696 34.20 21.98 -10.42
N SER A 697 35.44 22.33 -10.19
CA SER A 697 35.95 22.97 -8.99
C SER A 697 35.14 24.24 -8.71
N ARG A 698 34.20 24.21 -7.80
CA ARG A 698 33.64 25.37 -7.08
C ARG A 698 33.41 25.04 -5.64
#